data_9ee5b03f9582e87792d66991967e2bfb
#
_entry.id   9ee5b03f9582e87792d66991967e2bfb
#
_cell.length_a   1.000
_cell.length_b   1.000
_cell.length_c   1.000
_cell.angle_alpha   90.00
_cell.angle_beta   90.00
_cell.angle_gamma   90.00
#
_symmetry.space_group_name_H-M   'P 1'
#
loop_
_entity.id
_entity.type
_entity.pdbx_description
1 polymer ?
#
loop_
_entity_poly.entity_id
_entity_poly.type
_entity_poly.pdbx_seq_one_letter_code
_entity_poly.pdbx_strand_id
1 'polypeptide(L)'
;MFGAQDMRSPALEFEYEDGRYDMCNMRYKSHKIIQGKPDIEGLPHIYENSSGEFTTLIITVGDDISGVSVELYYSISETMPIICRHSRVLSGKTAVYLTNAASASIDFSDSDFKYMHLHGAWIREKHIETAEVKKGFQGIESRRGASSPNENPFMAIMRKDAVEDFGEVYGFSLVYSGNFKMLLEAETYGTMRFQAGVNPHNFKWKLNKGEQFITPELVMVYSENGLGEMSRTFHRLYRRNLCRGIWRDKVRPILINNWEATYFDFNEDKLINICKKASELGIELFVLDDGWFGKRNNDKSSLGDWFVNTDKLPGSLKGLSEKVDKLGMSFGLWVEPEMISEDSDLFRKHPDWALRIQGREMHEGRNQYVLDMGRDDVVAYLTDVFTAVLGSADIKYIKWDMNRNISDANSAALPPNRQGEVMHRYILGVYKLMENLVSTFPNILFEGCSGGAGRNDPGILYYMPQNWGSDNTDAVERMYIQYGAGMVYPSSTICAHVSDVPNHQVGRTTPMKLRSEVAMSAVMGYEFDLSKLTDDECYDISEQIKQYKRIRSIVCFGDLYRLINPFENRSASWMYVSEDKTKAVVFYYNKLAKPNSEIRRLKLKGLDEGKTYIVDNKEYTGRTLMNFGLYLPEYEKDFESRAWEIEEKK
;
A
#
# COMPACT_ATOMS: atom_id res chain seq x y z
N MET A 1 14.20 17.08 21.65
CA MET A 1 14.75 18.18 22.44
C MET A 1 15.93 17.63 23.22
N PHE A 2 17.07 18.31 23.12
CA PHE A 2 18.17 17.98 24.01
C PHE A 2 17.78 18.48 25.40
N GLY A 3 17.56 17.58 26.34
CA GLY A 3 17.63 17.93 27.77
C GLY A 3 19.07 18.28 28.11
N ALA A 4 19.34 18.71 29.35
CA ALA A 4 20.66 19.21 29.75
C ALA A 4 21.84 18.24 29.48
N GLN A 5 21.61 17.00 29.09
CA GLN A 5 22.63 16.00 28.73
C GLN A 5 22.10 14.89 27.78
N ASP A 6 20.88 15.02 27.28
CA ASP A 6 20.34 14.07 26.27
C ASP A 6 20.76 14.50 24.89
N MET A 7 21.70 13.79 24.29
CA MET A 7 22.27 14.07 22.96
C MET A 7 21.64 13.18 21.86
N ARG A 8 20.58 12.43 22.20
CA ARG A 8 19.85 11.63 21.20
C ARG A 8 19.13 12.52 20.19
N SER A 9 18.85 11.98 19.00
CA SER A 9 18.18 12.69 17.91
C SER A 9 16.90 13.39 18.39
N PRO A 10 16.74 14.71 18.18
CA PRO A 10 15.52 15.42 18.54
C PRO A 10 14.39 15.10 17.55
N ALA A 11 13.14 15.19 18.02
CA ALA A 11 11.96 14.98 17.17
C ALA A 11 11.76 16.12 16.14
N LEU A 12 12.11 17.34 16.53
CA LEU A 12 11.99 18.55 15.72
C LEU A 12 13.29 19.33 15.77
N GLU A 13 13.74 19.83 14.62
CA GLU A 13 14.92 20.70 14.49
C GLU A 13 14.54 21.95 13.72
N PHE A 14 15.03 23.10 14.18
CA PHE A 14 14.76 24.40 13.59
C PHE A 14 16.07 25.10 13.24
N GLU A 15 16.02 25.88 12.18
CA GLU A 15 17.08 26.80 11.77
C GLU A 15 16.48 28.20 11.57
N TYR A 16 17.10 29.23 12.10
CA TYR A 16 16.68 30.62 11.87
C TYR A 16 17.26 31.18 10.58
N GLU A 17 16.64 32.22 10.02
CA GLU A 17 17.11 32.85 8.77
C GLU A 17 18.54 33.41 8.88
N ASP A 18 19.01 33.75 10.07
CA ASP A 18 20.39 34.21 10.33
C ASP A 18 21.41 33.07 10.47
N GLY A 19 21.00 31.83 10.19
CA GLY A 19 21.88 30.64 10.22
C GLY A 19 22.11 30.05 11.61
N ARG A 20 21.49 30.58 12.64
CA ARG A 20 21.59 29.97 13.98
C ARG A 20 20.78 28.68 14.00
N TYR A 21 21.43 27.59 14.42
CA TYR A 21 20.73 26.41 14.88
C TYR A 21 20.20 26.68 16.28
N ASP A 22 18.90 26.62 16.48
CA ASP A 22 18.34 26.81 17.80
C ASP A 22 17.88 25.49 18.40
N MET A 23 18.43 25.21 19.55
CA MET A 23 17.85 24.26 20.47
C MET A 23 16.63 24.92 21.11
N CYS A 24 15.47 24.78 20.46
CA CYS A 24 14.23 25.27 21.02
C CYS A 24 14.00 24.69 22.41
N ASN A 25 13.95 25.57 23.41
CA ASN A 25 13.63 25.16 24.79
C ASN A 25 12.11 25.02 24.93
N MET A 26 11.55 23.97 24.29
CA MET A 26 10.12 23.68 24.33
C MET A 26 9.66 23.34 25.74
N ARG A 27 8.82 24.18 26.30
CA ARG A 27 8.21 24.00 27.63
C ARG A 27 6.73 23.71 27.48
N TYR A 28 6.19 22.90 28.37
CA TYR A 28 4.77 22.67 28.50
C TYR A 28 4.03 24.02 28.71
N LYS A 29 2.97 24.22 27.97
CA LYS A 29 2.09 25.40 28.07
C LYS A 29 0.69 25.02 28.57
N SER A 30 0.06 24.07 27.91
CA SER A 30 -1.28 23.62 28.22
C SER A 30 -1.57 22.24 27.65
N HIS A 31 -2.66 21.64 28.06
CA HIS A 31 -3.25 20.49 27.37
C HIS A 31 -4.77 20.59 27.37
N LYS A 32 -5.37 19.84 26.45
CA LYS A 32 -6.82 19.61 26.41
C LYS A 32 -7.11 18.17 25.98
N ILE A 33 -8.21 17.63 26.47
CA ILE A 33 -8.74 16.33 26.07
C ILE A 33 -10.05 16.61 25.34
N ILE A 34 -10.22 15.99 24.18
CA ILE A 34 -11.44 16.08 23.39
C ILE A 34 -11.95 14.68 23.05
N GLN A 35 -13.25 14.53 22.94
CA GLN A 35 -13.86 13.34 22.40
C GLN A 35 -13.73 13.38 20.88
N GLY A 36 -13.46 12.23 20.28
CA GLY A 36 -13.24 12.08 18.84
C GLY A 36 -11.80 12.35 18.42
N LYS A 37 -11.57 12.13 17.12
CA LYS A 37 -10.29 12.31 16.45
C LYS A 37 -10.40 13.42 15.39
N PRO A 38 -9.66 14.54 15.54
CA PRO A 38 -9.67 15.60 14.54
C PRO A 38 -9.11 15.15 13.20
N ASP A 39 -9.69 15.66 12.13
CA ASP A 39 -9.14 15.50 10.78
C ASP A 39 -7.78 16.19 10.64
N ILE A 40 -6.97 15.70 9.72
CA ILE A 40 -5.66 16.28 9.40
C ILE A 40 -5.73 16.85 7.99
N GLU A 41 -5.72 18.17 7.91
CA GLU A 41 -5.86 18.90 6.64
C GLU A 41 -4.75 18.55 5.65
N GLY A 42 -5.13 18.16 4.44
CA GLY A 42 -4.22 17.89 3.31
C GLY A 42 -3.39 16.61 3.40
N LEU A 43 -3.55 15.83 4.46
CA LEU A 43 -2.82 14.56 4.68
C LEU A 43 -3.77 13.39 4.92
N PRO A 44 -3.45 12.21 4.39
CA PRO A 44 -4.16 10.98 4.75
C PRO A 44 -3.97 10.66 6.23
N HIS A 45 -5.02 10.13 6.85
CA HIS A 45 -5.03 9.83 8.28
C HIS A 45 -6.09 8.80 8.64
N ILE A 46 -5.96 8.21 9.80
CA ILE A 46 -7.02 7.41 10.41
C ILE A 46 -8.18 8.33 10.77
N TYR A 47 -9.38 8.05 10.27
CA TYR A 47 -10.59 8.82 10.59
C TYR A 47 -11.49 8.06 11.57
N GLU A 48 -12.34 8.81 12.27
CA GLU A 48 -13.36 8.24 13.14
C GLU A 48 -14.56 7.78 12.29
N ASN A 49 -14.88 6.49 12.33
CA ASN A 49 -15.99 5.93 11.55
C ASN A 49 -17.34 6.09 12.26
N SER A 50 -17.33 6.04 13.60
CA SER A 50 -18.49 6.30 14.45
C SER A 50 -18.08 7.15 15.66
N SER A 51 -19.00 8.01 16.12
CA SER A 51 -18.73 8.89 17.27
C SER A 51 -18.32 8.11 18.51
N GLY A 52 -17.23 8.52 19.15
CA GLY A 52 -16.71 7.93 20.38
C GLY A 52 -15.75 6.76 20.19
N GLU A 53 -15.26 6.51 18.97
CA GLU A 53 -14.20 5.52 18.74
C GLU A 53 -12.84 5.96 19.29
N PHE A 54 -12.63 7.28 19.40
CA PHE A 54 -11.36 7.86 19.85
C PHE A 54 -11.57 8.92 20.93
N THR A 55 -10.56 9.01 21.80
CA THR A 55 -10.34 10.17 22.69
C THR A 55 -8.98 10.77 22.35
N THR A 56 -8.91 12.09 22.17
CA THR A 56 -7.67 12.77 21.76
C THR A 56 -7.15 13.69 22.86
N LEU A 57 -5.90 13.45 23.29
CA LEU A 57 -5.10 14.34 24.11
C LEU A 57 -4.28 15.25 23.21
N ILE A 58 -4.38 16.56 23.40
CA ILE A 58 -3.59 17.58 22.69
C ILE A 58 -2.73 18.31 23.73
N ILE A 59 -1.41 18.16 23.61
CA ILE A 59 -0.45 18.85 24.48
C ILE A 59 0.19 19.97 23.69
N THR A 60 0.13 21.19 24.21
CA THR A 60 0.83 22.36 23.65
C THR A 60 2.14 22.58 24.39
N VAL A 61 3.24 22.61 23.63
CA VAL A 61 4.57 23.03 24.11
C VAL A 61 5.01 24.25 23.31
N GLY A 62 5.87 25.07 23.87
CA GLY A 62 6.33 26.29 23.16
C GLY A 62 7.61 26.85 23.73
N ASP A 63 8.34 27.57 22.90
CA ASP A 63 9.51 28.36 23.23
C ASP A 63 9.16 29.84 23.32
N ASP A 64 9.39 30.46 24.47
CA ASP A 64 9.01 31.86 24.72
C ASP A 64 9.87 32.87 23.97
N ILE A 65 11.08 32.48 23.59
CA ILE A 65 12.03 33.36 22.88
C ILE A 65 11.64 33.48 21.42
N SER A 66 11.56 32.37 20.70
CA SER A 66 11.19 32.32 19.29
C SER A 66 9.68 32.51 19.07
N GLY A 67 8.88 32.11 20.05
CA GLY A 67 7.43 32.03 19.96
C GLY A 67 6.94 30.84 19.13
N VAL A 68 7.82 29.93 18.73
CA VAL A 68 7.43 28.66 18.09
C VAL A 68 6.64 27.83 19.08
N SER A 69 5.52 27.28 18.65
CA SER A 69 4.71 26.36 19.45
C SER A 69 4.42 25.07 18.67
N VAL A 70 4.23 23.99 19.42
CA VAL A 70 3.93 22.67 18.86
C VAL A 70 2.77 22.06 19.62
N GLU A 71 1.75 21.67 18.88
CA GLU A 71 0.65 20.86 19.39
C GLU A 71 0.94 19.38 19.08
N LEU A 72 0.96 18.58 20.12
CA LEU A 72 1.22 17.13 20.07
C LEU A 72 -0.11 16.39 20.23
N TYR A 73 -0.59 15.76 19.17
CA TYR A 73 -1.86 15.04 19.16
C TYR A 73 -1.63 13.55 19.46
N TYR A 74 -2.37 13.01 20.42
CA TYR A 74 -2.42 11.59 20.76
C TYR A 74 -3.88 11.15 20.76
N SER A 75 -4.31 10.47 19.70
CA SER A 75 -5.66 9.92 19.59
C SER A 75 -5.63 8.44 19.94
N ILE A 76 -6.30 8.08 21.03
CA ILE A 76 -6.33 6.71 21.56
C ILE A 76 -7.65 6.08 21.18
N SER A 77 -7.62 4.88 20.60
CA SER A 77 -8.83 4.13 20.30
C SER A 77 -9.44 3.51 21.56
N GLU A 78 -10.75 3.61 21.70
CA GLU A 78 -11.51 3.02 22.82
C GLU A 78 -11.72 1.50 22.66
N THR A 79 -11.55 0.97 21.45
CA THR A 79 -11.89 -0.43 21.13
C THR A 79 -10.71 -1.28 20.65
N MET A 80 -9.62 -0.66 20.29
CA MET A 80 -8.42 -1.33 19.78
C MET A 80 -7.15 -0.81 20.48
N PRO A 81 -6.10 -1.62 20.63
CA PRO A 81 -4.85 -1.19 21.25
C PRO A 81 -4.02 -0.31 20.29
N ILE A 82 -4.55 0.87 19.98
CA ILE A 82 -4.03 1.78 18.94
C ILE A 82 -3.88 3.19 19.49
N ILE A 83 -2.77 3.84 19.13
CA ILE A 83 -2.55 5.27 19.32
C ILE A 83 -2.18 5.88 17.96
N CYS A 84 -2.89 6.91 17.51
CA CYS A 84 -2.52 7.72 16.36
C CYS A 84 -1.83 9.00 16.82
N ARG A 85 -0.72 9.37 16.17
CA ARG A 85 0.15 10.46 16.60
C ARG A 85 0.57 11.35 15.44
N HIS A 86 0.36 12.66 15.58
CA HIS A 86 0.94 13.69 14.71
C HIS A 86 1.28 14.94 15.49
N SER A 87 2.00 15.87 14.86
CA SER A 87 2.33 17.18 15.43
C SER A 87 1.92 18.30 14.50
N ARG A 88 1.51 19.42 15.07
CA ARG A 88 1.28 20.68 14.38
C ARG A 88 2.27 21.70 14.90
N VAL A 89 3.18 22.15 14.03
CA VAL A 89 4.19 23.15 14.33
C VAL A 89 3.68 24.51 13.86
N LEU A 90 3.65 25.49 14.73
CA LEU A 90 3.24 26.86 14.43
C LEU A 90 4.45 27.78 14.58
N SER A 91 4.74 28.58 13.56
CA SER A 91 5.78 29.60 13.66
C SER A 91 5.34 30.74 14.55
N GLY A 92 6.30 31.34 15.23
CA GLY A 92 6.05 32.37 16.22
C GLY A 92 6.31 33.78 15.72
N LYS A 93 7.32 34.45 16.32
CA LYS A 93 7.62 35.88 16.12
C LYS A 93 8.32 36.15 14.81
N THR A 94 9.14 35.22 14.34
CA THR A 94 9.97 35.31 13.14
C THR A 94 9.81 34.05 12.27
N ALA A 95 10.22 34.16 11.01
CA ALA A 95 10.30 32.98 10.13
C ALA A 95 11.36 31.99 10.64
N VAL A 96 11.06 30.71 10.51
CA VAL A 96 11.97 29.60 10.86
C VAL A 96 11.93 28.55 9.75
N TYR A 97 13.01 27.80 9.63
CA TYR A 97 13.08 26.60 8.81
C TYR A 97 12.98 25.38 9.71
N LEU A 98 12.07 24.48 9.38
CA LEU A 98 11.97 23.15 9.97
C LEU A 98 12.86 22.21 9.16
N THR A 99 13.91 21.64 9.77
CA THR A 99 14.89 20.77 9.10
C THR A 99 14.74 19.30 9.48
N ASN A 100 14.04 19.01 10.59
CA ASN A 100 13.62 17.69 10.98
C ASN A 100 12.18 17.74 11.54
N ALA A 101 11.32 16.81 11.09
CA ALA A 101 9.89 16.78 11.44
C ALA A 101 9.44 15.34 11.69
N ALA A 102 9.82 14.77 12.83
CA ALA A 102 9.32 13.47 13.25
C ALA A 102 7.84 13.59 13.68
N SER A 103 7.02 12.67 13.20
CA SER A 103 5.62 12.51 13.60
C SER A 103 5.51 12.04 15.06
N ALA A 104 6.45 11.20 15.49
CA ALA A 104 6.59 10.75 16.87
C ALA A 104 8.03 10.49 17.25
N SER A 105 8.31 10.60 18.57
CA SER A 105 9.54 10.18 19.22
C SER A 105 9.16 9.48 20.52
N ILE A 106 9.59 8.22 20.67
CA ILE A 106 9.17 7.33 21.76
C ILE A 106 10.41 6.74 22.40
N ASP A 107 10.52 6.86 23.72
CA ASP A 107 11.62 6.29 24.49
C ASP A 107 11.19 4.96 25.12
N PHE A 108 12.02 3.94 24.93
CA PHE A 108 11.92 2.64 25.59
C PHE A 108 12.93 2.59 26.75
N SER A 109 12.51 1.99 27.86
CA SER A 109 13.34 1.87 29.05
C SER A 109 14.55 0.94 28.91
N ASP A 110 14.52 0.10 27.89
CA ASP A 110 15.59 -0.84 27.54
C ASP A 110 15.73 -0.99 26.02
N SER A 111 16.75 -1.69 25.57
CA SER A 111 17.04 -1.96 24.16
C SER A 111 17.10 -3.46 23.83
N ASP A 112 16.55 -4.31 24.70
CA ASP A 112 16.54 -5.77 24.49
C ASP A 112 15.41 -6.20 23.56
N PHE A 113 15.50 -5.75 22.31
CA PHE A 113 14.52 -5.97 21.26
C PHE A 113 15.18 -6.49 19.97
N LYS A 114 14.35 -7.03 19.09
CA LYS A 114 14.58 -7.15 17.68
C LYS A 114 13.56 -6.27 16.94
N TYR A 115 13.87 -5.85 15.72
CA TYR A 115 12.92 -5.15 14.88
C TYR A 115 12.73 -5.88 13.56
N MET A 116 11.54 -5.77 13.02
CA MET A 116 11.13 -6.32 11.73
C MET A 116 10.67 -5.19 10.83
N HIS A 117 11.04 -5.26 9.54
CA HIS A 117 10.55 -4.36 8.51
C HIS A 117 10.29 -5.11 7.20
N LEU A 118 9.65 -4.44 6.24
CA LEU A 118 9.36 -4.99 4.93
C LEU A 118 10.32 -4.39 3.92
N HIS A 119 11.25 -5.21 3.44
CA HIS A 119 12.30 -4.85 2.49
C HIS A 119 12.04 -5.48 1.13
N GLY A 120 12.65 -4.95 0.07
CA GLY A 120 12.54 -5.56 -1.24
C GLY A 120 13.19 -4.80 -2.37
N ALA A 121 12.65 -5.06 -3.55
CA ALA A 121 13.00 -4.39 -4.79
C ALA A 121 11.79 -4.44 -5.72
N TRP A 122 11.85 -3.78 -6.87
CA TRP A 122 10.90 -4.02 -7.96
C TRP A 122 10.82 -5.53 -8.27
N ILE A 123 9.60 -6.07 -8.40
CA ILE A 123 9.25 -7.49 -8.61
C ILE A 123 9.66 -8.45 -7.47
N ARG A 124 10.04 -7.92 -6.31
CA ARG A 124 10.36 -8.67 -5.10
C ARG A 124 10.08 -7.79 -3.86
N GLU A 125 8.86 -7.30 -3.77
CA GLU A 125 8.45 -6.37 -2.73
C GLU A 125 8.11 -7.07 -1.41
N LYS A 126 8.22 -6.35 -0.32
CA LYS A 126 7.71 -6.71 1.03
C LYS A 126 8.23 -8.04 1.59
N HIS A 127 9.46 -8.40 1.31
CA HIS A 127 10.14 -9.47 2.02
C HIS A 127 10.36 -9.06 3.48
N ILE A 128 10.19 -10.02 4.38
CA ILE A 128 10.34 -9.77 5.82
C ILE A 128 11.81 -9.85 6.17
N GLU A 129 12.33 -8.76 6.73
CA GLU A 129 13.68 -8.69 7.31
C GLU A 129 13.59 -8.43 8.81
N THR A 130 14.41 -9.15 9.57
CA THR A 130 14.44 -9.04 11.03
C THR A 130 15.89 -8.92 11.50
N ALA A 131 16.15 -7.97 12.41
CA ALA A 131 17.46 -7.79 13.04
C ALA A 131 17.34 -7.49 14.54
N GLU A 132 18.37 -7.85 15.31
CA GLU A 132 18.47 -7.42 16.70
C GLU A 132 18.84 -5.95 16.80
N VAL A 133 18.29 -5.26 17.79
CA VAL A 133 18.70 -3.89 18.10
C VAL A 133 20.12 -3.90 18.65
N LYS A 134 20.99 -3.10 18.05
CA LYS A 134 22.39 -2.89 18.47
C LYS A 134 22.57 -1.45 18.92
N LYS A 135 23.62 -1.16 19.70
CA LYS A 135 23.97 0.21 20.08
C LYS A 135 24.28 1.07 18.85
N GLY A 136 23.83 2.32 18.85
CA GLY A 136 23.93 3.26 17.76
C GLY A 136 22.66 3.38 16.94
N PHE A 137 22.77 3.82 15.68
CA PHE A 137 21.67 4.10 14.78
C PHE A 137 21.37 2.92 13.90
N GLN A 138 20.06 2.58 13.81
CA GLN A 138 19.52 1.57 12.91
C GLN A 138 18.16 2.05 12.42
N GLY A 139 17.70 1.56 11.28
CA GLY A 139 16.39 1.94 10.79
C GLY A 139 16.23 1.79 9.30
N ILE A 140 15.14 2.35 8.79
CA ILE A 140 14.75 2.30 7.38
C ILE A 140 14.38 3.70 6.90
N GLU A 141 14.57 3.94 5.60
CA GLU A 141 14.21 5.22 4.99
C GLU A 141 13.92 5.09 3.49
N SER A 142 13.14 6.03 2.95
CA SER A 142 13.08 6.30 1.51
C SER A 142 13.52 7.74 1.22
N ARG A 143 14.24 7.91 0.10
CA ARG A 143 14.70 9.20 -0.45
C ARG A 143 14.30 9.35 -1.92
N ARG A 144 13.30 8.59 -2.38
CA ARG A 144 12.98 8.41 -3.80
C ARG A 144 11.79 9.25 -4.27
N GLY A 145 11.23 10.09 -3.40
CA GLY A 145 10.00 10.83 -3.67
C GLY A 145 8.73 10.03 -3.44
N ALA A 146 8.88 8.75 -3.12
CA ALA A 146 7.80 7.84 -2.76
C ALA A 146 8.25 6.88 -1.66
N SER A 147 7.32 6.11 -1.08
CA SER A 147 7.62 5.10 -0.06
C SER A 147 8.57 4.01 -0.58
N SER A 148 8.55 3.65 -1.84
CA SER A 148 9.51 2.78 -2.54
C SER A 148 9.32 1.27 -2.33
N PRO A 149 9.68 0.42 -3.29
CA PRO A 149 9.66 -1.02 -3.10
C PRO A 149 10.78 -1.55 -2.20
N ASN A 150 11.83 -0.74 -1.94
CA ASN A 150 12.98 -1.16 -1.13
C ASN A 150 12.67 -1.15 0.35
N GLU A 151 11.89 -0.17 0.82
CA GLU A 151 11.45 -0.07 2.20
C GLU A 151 9.97 0.32 2.24
N ASN A 152 9.24 -0.17 3.21
CA ASN A 152 7.85 0.19 3.44
C ASN A 152 7.76 1.04 4.73
N PRO A 153 6.88 2.03 4.84
CA PRO A 153 6.76 2.86 6.03
C PRO A 153 6.12 2.11 7.21
N PHE A 154 6.68 0.94 7.50
CA PHE A 154 6.26 0.04 8.57
C PHE A 154 7.46 -0.58 9.28
N MET A 155 7.40 -0.62 10.61
CA MET A 155 8.36 -1.31 11.47
C MET A 155 7.64 -1.93 12.66
N ALA A 156 7.98 -3.16 13.02
CA ALA A 156 7.61 -3.76 14.28
C ALA A 156 8.84 -3.89 15.21
N ILE A 157 8.75 -3.38 16.41
CA ILE A 157 9.73 -3.57 17.48
C ILE A 157 9.16 -4.64 18.42
N MET A 158 9.92 -5.69 18.70
CA MET A 158 9.39 -6.83 19.44
C MET A 158 10.43 -7.45 20.35
N ARG A 159 9.98 -8.08 21.44
CA ARG A 159 10.87 -8.85 22.30
C ARG A 159 11.52 -9.98 21.50
N LYS A 160 12.71 -10.41 21.92
CA LYS A 160 13.50 -11.41 21.17
C LYS A 160 12.81 -12.76 21.04
N ASP A 161 11.99 -13.14 22.02
CA ASP A 161 11.20 -14.37 22.05
C ASP A 161 9.82 -14.24 21.37
N ALA A 162 9.43 -13.04 20.95
CA ALA A 162 8.15 -12.83 20.26
C ALA A 162 8.13 -13.55 18.90
N VAL A 163 6.99 -14.20 18.64
CA VAL A 163 6.69 -14.98 17.44
C VAL A 163 5.29 -14.63 16.90
N GLU A 164 4.72 -15.46 16.06
CA GLU A 164 3.41 -15.21 15.44
C GLU A 164 2.27 -15.09 16.47
N ASP A 165 2.25 -15.95 17.50
CA ASP A 165 1.13 -16.05 18.44
C ASP A 165 1.51 -15.76 19.90
N PHE A 166 2.69 -15.22 20.15
CA PHE A 166 3.20 -15.00 21.49
C PHE A 166 4.20 -13.85 21.52
N GLY A 167 4.22 -13.12 22.66
CA GLY A 167 5.21 -12.12 22.99
C GLY A 167 4.81 -10.69 22.65
N GLU A 168 5.50 -9.76 23.24
CA GLU A 168 5.24 -8.32 23.18
C GLU A 168 5.75 -7.74 21.85
N VAL A 169 4.86 -7.03 21.15
CA VAL A 169 5.12 -6.39 19.84
C VAL A 169 4.55 -4.99 19.80
N TYR A 170 5.35 -4.05 19.35
CA TYR A 170 4.97 -2.66 19.03
C TYR A 170 5.05 -2.46 17.52
N GLY A 171 3.91 -2.33 16.85
CA GLY A 171 3.83 -2.06 15.41
C GLY A 171 3.72 -0.57 15.13
N PHE A 172 4.50 -0.06 14.19
CA PHE A 172 4.52 1.33 13.76
C PHE A 172 4.28 1.43 12.27
N SER A 173 3.32 2.24 11.85
CA SER A 173 3.05 2.47 10.44
C SER A 173 2.78 3.95 10.19
N LEU A 174 3.56 4.56 9.29
CA LEU A 174 3.43 5.97 8.94
C LEU A 174 2.47 6.15 7.78
N VAL A 175 1.40 6.90 7.98
CA VAL A 175 0.38 7.19 6.96
C VAL A 175 0.91 8.29 6.02
N TYR A 176 1.87 7.90 5.18
CA TYR A 176 2.58 8.82 4.29
C TYR A 176 3.20 8.08 3.11
N SER A 177 3.12 8.68 1.92
CA SER A 177 3.60 8.07 0.67
C SER A 177 4.87 8.70 0.12
N GLY A 178 5.43 9.70 0.80
CA GLY A 178 6.66 10.41 0.39
C GLY A 178 7.92 9.86 1.05
N ASN A 179 8.97 10.67 1.02
CA ASN A 179 10.23 10.36 1.68
C ASN A 179 10.04 10.27 3.19
N PHE A 180 10.29 9.12 3.75
CA PHE A 180 10.13 8.85 5.18
C PHE A 180 11.40 8.33 5.81
N LYS A 181 11.49 8.42 7.13
CA LYS A 181 12.52 7.78 7.95
C LYS A 181 11.89 7.19 9.22
N MET A 182 12.29 5.96 9.56
CA MET A 182 12.07 5.33 10.86
C MET A 182 13.42 4.96 11.45
N LEU A 183 13.70 5.46 12.64
CA LEU A 183 15.01 5.38 13.30
C LEU A 183 14.89 4.72 14.66
N LEU A 184 15.82 3.81 14.95
CA LEU A 184 16.11 3.29 16.28
C LEU A 184 17.48 3.81 16.72
N GLU A 185 17.52 4.48 17.85
CA GLU A 185 18.76 4.97 18.47
C GLU A 185 18.90 4.34 19.86
N ALA A 186 19.72 3.29 19.94
CA ALA A 186 20.04 2.63 21.20
C ALA A 186 21.34 3.18 21.78
N GLU A 187 21.28 3.71 23.00
CA GLU A 187 22.40 4.41 23.61
C GLU A 187 23.21 3.54 24.58
N THR A 188 24.30 4.12 25.07
CA THR A 188 25.25 3.44 25.99
C THR A 188 24.59 3.00 27.29
N TYR A 189 23.62 3.76 27.78
CA TYR A 189 22.94 3.50 29.07
C TYR A 189 21.85 2.43 28.97
N GLY A 190 21.63 1.84 27.81
CA GLY A 190 20.70 0.74 27.59
C GLY A 190 19.28 1.13 27.23
N THR A 191 18.96 2.41 27.15
CA THR A 191 17.67 2.89 26.66
C THR A 191 17.66 2.99 25.12
N MET A 192 16.49 3.04 24.53
CA MET A 192 16.32 3.15 23.08
C MET A 192 15.27 4.20 22.76
N ARG A 193 15.54 5.01 21.72
CA ARG A 193 14.56 5.93 21.11
C ARG A 193 14.14 5.44 19.76
N PHE A 194 12.85 5.38 19.51
CA PHE A 194 12.25 5.21 18.18
C PHE A 194 11.72 6.54 17.68
N GLN A 195 11.99 6.85 16.42
CA GLN A 195 11.41 8.02 15.72
C GLN A 195 10.90 7.64 14.35
N ALA A 196 9.80 8.28 13.92
CA ALA A 196 9.26 8.14 12.57
C ALA A 196 8.69 9.48 12.08
N GLY A 197 8.85 9.77 10.79
CA GLY A 197 8.33 10.99 10.17
C GLY A 197 8.86 11.24 8.77
N VAL A 198 8.73 12.48 8.31
CA VAL A 198 9.32 12.93 7.04
C VAL A 198 10.83 12.78 7.09
N ASN A 199 11.42 12.28 6.00
CA ASN A 199 12.87 12.12 5.92
C ASN A 199 13.56 13.50 5.91
N PRO A 200 14.49 13.76 6.83
CA PRO A 200 15.22 15.05 6.86
C PRO A 200 16.21 15.24 5.70
N HIS A 201 16.46 14.19 4.90
CA HIS A 201 17.32 14.31 3.73
C HIS A 201 16.73 15.26 2.69
N ASN A 202 17.45 16.37 2.40
CA ASN A 202 17.00 17.44 1.51
C ASN A 202 15.65 18.07 1.92
N PHE A 203 15.27 17.96 3.20
CA PHE A 203 14.09 18.58 3.74
C PHE A 203 14.45 19.87 4.48
N LYS A 204 13.88 20.98 4.04
CA LYS A 204 14.01 22.27 4.68
C LYS A 204 12.73 23.07 4.39
N TRP A 205 11.80 23.10 5.36
CA TRP A 205 10.50 23.71 5.20
C TRP A 205 10.48 25.11 5.85
N LYS A 206 10.26 26.14 5.05
CA LYS A 206 10.15 27.50 5.55
C LYS A 206 8.77 27.78 6.11
N LEU A 207 8.71 28.19 7.37
CA LEU A 207 7.53 28.69 8.03
C LEU A 207 7.68 30.20 8.23
N ASN A 208 6.92 31.02 7.50
CA ASN A 208 6.81 32.44 7.78
C ASN A 208 5.97 32.64 9.05
N LYS A 209 6.01 33.86 9.61
CA LYS A 209 5.22 34.19 10.80
C LYS A 209 3.73 33.83 10.60
N GLY A 210 3.19 33.01 11.49
CA GLY A 210 1.79 32.56 11.46
C GLY A 210 1.51 31.34 10.55
N GLU A 211 2.50 30.85 9.80
CA GLU A 211 2.37 29.62 9.04
C GLU A 211 2.53 28.40 9.92
N GLN A 212 2.01 27.27 9.47
CA GLN A 212 2.05 25.99 10.16
C GLN A 212 2.61 24.86 9.28
N PHE A 213 3.12 23.83 9.92
CA PHE A 213 3.45 22.56 9.32
C PHE A 213 2.79 21.44 10.12
N ILE A 214 2.17 20.49 9.43
CA ILE A 214 1.55 19.32 10.04
C ILE A 214 2.36 18.09 9.61
N THR A 215 2.81 17.29 10.59
CA THR A 215 3.51 16.05 10.28
C THR A 215 2.52 14.97 9.83
N PRO A 216 2.92 14.02 8.96
CA PRO A 216 2.13 12.83 8.68
C PRO A 216 1.76 12.09 9.97
N GLU A 217 0.67 11.35 9.94
CA GLU A 217 0.23 10.57 11.10
C GLU A 217 1.02 9.27 11.24
N LEU A 218 1.49 8.96 12.44
CA LEU A 218 2.02 7.65 12.82
C LEU A 218 0.96 6.86 13.57
N VAL A 219 0.67 5.66 13.10
CA VAL A 219 -0.18 4.68 13.78
C VAL A 219 0.71 3.73 14.58
N MET A 220 0.37 3.56 15.85
CA MET A 220 1.04 2.68 16.80
C MET A 220 0.08 1.62 17.29
N VAL A 221 0.47 0.34 17.17
CA VAL A 221 -0.30 -0.82 17.62
C VAL A 221 0.50 -1.57 18.67
N TYR A 222 -0.16 -1.98 19.75
CA TYR A 222 0.42 -2.84 20.78
C TYR A 222 -0.21 -4.23 20.73
N SER A 223 0.58 -5.27 20.93
CA SER A 223 0.14 -6.65 21.07
C SER A 223 0.97 -7.40 22.11
N GLU A 224 0.32 -8.15 22.99
CA GLU A 224 0.94 -9.11 23.91
C GLU A 224 0.96 -10.54 23.32
N ASN A 225 0.23 -10.74 22.22
CA ASN A 225 0.00 -12.04 21.61
C ASN A 225 0.69 -12.17 20.24
N GLY A 226 1.86 -11.53 20.08
CA GLY A 226 2.73 -11.69 18.94
C GLY A 226 2.33 -10.91 17.69
N LEU A 227 2.99 -11.26 16.58
CA LEU A 227 2.86 -10.60 15.28
C LEU A 227 1.47 -10.80 14.64
N GLY A 228 0.82 -11.93 14.89
CA GLY A 228 -0.48 -12.24 14.31
C GLY A 228 -1.58 -11.30 14.80
N GLU A 229 -1.61 -10.99 16.11
CA GLU A 229 -2.56 -10.04 16.65
C GLU A 229 -2.26 -8.60 16.20
N MET A 230 -0.99 -8.19 16.21
CA MET A 230 -0.58 -6.91 15.63
C MET A 230 -1.08 -6.74 14.20
N SER A 231 -0.86 -7.75 13.34
CA SER A 231 -1.31 -7.72 11.94
C SER A 231 -2.83 -7.58 11.82
N ARG A 232 -3.60 -8.40 12.54
CA ARG A 232 -5.07 -8.35 12.51
C ARG A 232 -5.59 -7.00 13.02
N THR A 233 -4.93 -6.39 14.01
CA THR A 233 -5.26 -5.04 14.49
C THR A 233 -5.07 -4.00 13.39
N PHE A 234 -3.93 -3.99 12.68
CA PHE A 234 -3.73 -3.12 11.51
C PHE A 234 -4.77 -3.38 10.41
N HIS A 235 -5.07 -4.66 10.10
CA HIS A 235 -6.03 -5.01 9.07
C HIS A 235 -7.43 -4.49 9.36
N ARG A 236 -7.89 -4.64 10.61
CA ARG A 236 -9.21 -4.12 11.05
C ARG A 236 -9.24 -2.60 11.01
N LEU A 237 -8.17 -1.95 11.50
CA LEU A 237 -8.05 -0.50 11.47
C LEU A 237 -8.08 0.04 10.03
N TYR A 238 -7.26 -0.52 9.14
CA TYR A 238 -7.17 -0.02 7.77
C TYR A 238 -8.45 -0.24 6.98
N ARG A 239 -9.12 -1.37 7.18
CA ARG A 239 -10.44 -1.59 6.58
C ARG A 239 -11.50 -0.62 7.10
N ARG A 240 -11.52 -0.32 8.40
CA ARG A 240 -12.62 0.43 9.04
C ARG A 240 -12.40 1.94 9.06
N ASN A 241 -11.15 2.38 9.27
CA ASN A 241 -10.82 3.74 9.63
C ASN A 241 -9.76 4.40 8.72
N LEU A 242 -9.30 3.73 7.65
CA LEU A 242 -8.37 4.29 6.68
C LEU A 242 -8.94 4.26 5.26
N CYS A 243 -9.29 3.09 4.74
CA CYS A 243 -9.92 2.97 3.43
C CYS A 243 -11.27 3.68 3.43
N ARG A 244 -11.54 4.51 2.40
CA ARG A 244 -12.75 5.34 2.31
C ARG A 244 -13.68 4.90 1.17
N GLY A 245 -14.85 5.50 1.13
CA GLY A 245 -15.82 5.34 0.06
C GLY A 245 -16.52 3.98 0.06
N ILE A 246 -17.35 3.78 -0.97
CA ILE A 246 -18.21 2.59 -1.08
C ILE A 246 -17.43 1.28 -1.22
N TRP A 247 -16.19 1.37 -1.75
CA TRP A 247 -15.35 0.21 -1.98
C TRP A 247 -14.66 -0.30 -0.72
N ARG A 248 -14.69 0.43 0.38
CA ARG A 248 -14.25 -0.05 1.69
C ARG A 248 -14.93 -1.37 2.09
N ASP A 249 -16.24 -1.45 1.89
CA ASP A 249 -17.10 -2.54 2.38
C ASP A 249 -17.62 -3.46 1.25
N LYS A 250 -17.22 -3.21 -0.01
CA LYS A 250 -17.61 -4.04 -1.15
C LYS A 250 -16.51 -5.02 -1.54
N VAL A 251 -16.91 -6.25 -1.86
CA VAL A 251 -16.01 -7.20 -2.53
C VAL A 251 -15.55 -6.66 -3.88
N ARG A 252 -14.33 -7.00 -4.26
CA ARG A 252 -13.74 -6.56 -5.52
C ARG A 252 -14.25 -7.39 -6.68
N PRO A 253 -14.46 -6.81 -7.86
CA PRO A 253 -14.77 -7.56 -9.07
C PRO A 253 -13.56 -8.39 -9.50
N ILE A 254 -13.81 -9.56 -10.09
CA ILE A 254 -12.78 -10.36 -10.77
C ILE A 254 -12.47 -9.65 -12.08
N LEU A 255 -11.23 -9.21 -12.25
CA LEU A 255 -10.83 -8.46 -13.43
C LEU A 255 -9.97 -9.26 -14.40
N ILE A 256 -9.92 -8.79 -15.63
CA ILE A 256 -8.84 -9.09 -16.59
C ILE A 256 -8.18 -7.79 -17.02
N ASN A 257 -6.86 -7.76 -17.00
CA ASN A 257 -6.03 -6.69 -17.54
C ASN A 257 -5.38 -7.17 -18.85
N ASN A 258 -5.33 -6.32 -19.87
CA ASN A 258 -4.77 -6.70 -21.18
C ASN A 258 -3.26 -6.55 -21.28
N TRP A 259 -2.56 -6.00 -20.26
CA TRP A 259 -1.14 -5.65 -20.40
C TRP A 259 -0.28 -6.85 -20.85
N GLU A 260 -0.23 -7.93 -20.08
CA GLU A 260 0.56 -9.11 -20.47
C GLU A 260 0.02 -9.85 -21.71
N ALA A 261 -1.24 -9.62 -22.09
CA ALA A 261 -1.83 -10.22 -23.28
C ALA A 261 -1.42 -9.51 -24.58
N THR A 262 -1.23 -8.19 -24.56
CA THR A 262 -1.09 -7.40 -25.80
C THR A 262 0.03 -6.36 -25.75
N TYR A 263 0.46 -5.93 -24.55
CA TYR A 263 1.29 -4.75 -24.37
C TYR A 263 0.72 -3.56 -25.18
N PHE A 264 1.54 -2.87 -25.98
CA PHE A 264 1.11 -1.76 -26.81
C PHE A 264 0.45 -2.18 -28.15
N ASP A 265 0.54 -3.48 -28.52
CA ASP A 265 0.00 -4.00 -29.79
C ASP A 265 -1.47 -4.43 -29.64
N PHE A 266 -2.37 -3.46 -29.56
CA PHE A 266 -3.80 -3.70 -29.52
C PHE A 266 -4.58 -2.74 -30.42
N ASN A 267 -5.78 -3.17 -30.79
CA ASN A 267 -6.85 -2.38 -31.36
C ASN A 267 -8.18 -2.81 -30.75
N GLU A 268 -9.25 -2.10 -31.07
CA GLU A 268 -10.57 -2.34 -30.49
C GLU A 268 -11.04 -3.79 -30.69
N ASP A 269 -10.80 -4.40 -31.86
CA ASP A 269 -11.24 -5.78 -32.17
C ASP A 269 -10.52 -6.81 -31.30
N LYS A 270 -9.20 -6.68 -31.11
CA LYS A 270 -8.43 -7.55 -30.21
C LYS A 270 -8.97 -7.47 -28.78
N LEU A 271 -9.22 -6.25 -28.28
CA LEU A 271 -9.74 -6.03 -26.94
C LEU A 271 -11.13 -6.64 -26.74
N ILE A 272 -12.04 -6.44 -27.72
CA ILE A 272 -13.39 -7.02 -27.65
C ILE A 272 -13.36 -8.55 -27.73
N ASN A 273 -12.41 -9.15 -28.46
CA ASN A 273 -12.25 -10.61 -28.45
C ASN A 273 -11.81 -11.15 -27.10
N ILE A 274 -10.89 -10.45 -26.38
CA ILE A 274 -10.52 -10.77 -25.01
C ILE A 274 -11.76 -10.65 -24.10
N CYS A 275 -12.54 -9.56 -24.23
CA CYS A 275 -13.73 -9.33 -23.42
C CYS A 275 -14.82 -10.40 -23.61
N LYS A 276 -15.05 -10.85 -24.86
CA LYS A 276 -16.01 -11.93 -25.15
C LYS A 276 -15.63 -13.21 -24.39
N LYS A 277 -14.37 -13.61 -24.51
CA LYS A 277 -13.87 -14.82 -23.82
C LYS A 277 -13.92 -14.66 -22.31
N ALA A 278 -13.54 -13.50 -21.79
CA ALA A 278 -13.61 -13.18 -20.37
C ALA A 278 -15.04 -13.24 -19.80
N SER A 279 -16.01 -12.68 -20.52
CA SER A 279 -17.43 -12.74 -20.17
C SER A 279 -17.96 -14.18 -20.11
N GLU A 280 -17.63 -15.02 -21.12
CA GLU A 280 -17.98 -16.45 -21.14
C GLU A 280 -17.47 -17.21 -19.92
N LEU A 281 -16.28 -16.85 -19.43
CA LEU A 281 -15.66 -17.45 -18.25
C LEU A 281 -16.22 -16.93 -16.93
N GLY A 282 -16.94 -15.80 -16.94
CA GLY A 282 -17.55 -15.18 -15.76
C GLY A 282 -16.71 -14.12 -15.07
N ILE A 283 -15.71 -13.54 -15.76
CA ILE A 283 -14.95 -12.36 -15.35
C ILE A 283 -15.88 -11.15 -15.37
N GLU A 284 -15.69 -10.23 -14.42
CA GLU A 284 -16.66 -9.16 -14.12
C GLU A 284 -16.21 -7.77 -14.60
N LEU A 285 -14.89 -7.58 -14.83
CA LEU A 285 -14.29 -6.27 -15.16
C LEU A 285 -13.18 -6.45 -16.19
N PHE A 286 -13.18 -5.63 -17.24
CA PHE A 286 -12.08 -5.49 -18.17
C PHE A 286 -11.33 -4.18 -17.90
N VAL A 287 -10.00 -4.23 -17.75
CA VAL A 287 -9.13 -3.07 -17.55
C VAL A 287 -8.25 -2.88 -18.76
N LEU A 288 -8.41 -1.74 -19.44
CA LEU A 288 -7.54 -1.30 -20.52
C LEU A 288 -6.30 -0.64 -19.93
N ASP A 289 -5.14 -1.29 -20.09
CA ASP A 289 -3.85 -0.83 -19.57
C ASP A 289 -3.18 0.20 -20.49
N ASP A 290 -1.89 0.50 -20.33
CA ASP A 290 -1.13 1.53 -21.03
C ASP A 290 -1.23 1.43 -22.56
N GLY A 291 -1.22 2.57 -23.26
CA GLY A 291 -1.18 2.65 -24.73
C GLY A 291 -2.46 3.10 -25.42
N TRP A 292 -3.51 3.51 -24.69
CA TRP A 292 -4.81 3.93 -25.25
C TRP A 292 -4.85 5.41 -25.69
N PHE A 293 -3.86 6.23 -25.28
CA PHE A 293 -3.85 7.68 -25.44
C PHE A 293 -2.72 8.20 -26.35
N GLY A 294 -2.87 9.42 -26.85
CA GLY A 294 -1.87 10.13 -27.67
C GLY A 294 -1.33 9.28 -28.81
N LYS A 295 -0.01 9.26 -28.96
CA LYS A 295 0.74 8.39 -29.89
C LYS A 295 1.49 7.29 -29.17
N ARG A 296 0.94 6.81 -28.03
CA ARG A 296 1.53 5.83 -27.11
C ARG A 296 1.58 4.43 -27.71
N ASN A 297 2.57 4.18 -28.57
CA ASN A 297 2.83 2.86 -29.18
C ASN A 297 4.06 2.16 -28.55
N ASN A 298 4.69 2.78 -27.60
CA ASN A 298 5.80 2.30 -26.77
C ASN A 298 5.90 3.20 -25.54
N ASP A 299 6.82 2.92 -24.63
CA ASP A 299 7.03 3.64 -23.36
C ASP A 299 7.82 4.96 -23.48
N LYS A 300 8.14 5.44 -24.71
CA LYS A 300 9.01 6.59 -24.92
C LYS A 300 8.28 7.90 -25.25
N SER A 301 6.96 7.88 -25.37
CA SER A 301 6.21 9.06 -25.82
C SER A 301 4.86 9.19 -25.13
N SER A 302 4.26 10.38 -25.24
CA SER A 302 2.86 10.71 -24.96
C SER A 302 2.39 10.69 -23.52
N LEU A 303 3.20 10.36 -22.52
CA LEU A 303 2.79 10.64 -21.13
C LEU A 303 2.56 12.15 -20.96
N GLY A 304 1.36 12.50 -20.47
CA GLY A 304 0.86 13.88 -20.42
C GLY A 304 -0.24 14.18 -21.47
N ASP A 305 -0.30 13.42 -22.57
CA ASP A 305 -1.23 13.61 -23.68
C ASP A 305 -2.47 12.71 -23.52
N TRP A 306 -3.30 12.98 -22.55
CA TRP A 306 -4.42 12.13 -22.11
C TRP A 306 -5.66 12.24 -23.02
N PHE A 307 -5.47 12.20 -24.34
CA PHE A 307 -6.54 12.10 -25.33
C PHE A 307 -6.50 10.76 -26.06
N VAL A 308 -7.68 10.23 -26.39
CA VAL A 308 -7.81 8.87 -26.94
C VAL A 308 -7.07 8.74 -28.26
N ASN A 309 -6.34 7.63 -28.44
CA ASN A 309 -5.77 7.23 -29.72
C ASN A 309 -6.87 6.62 -30.59
N THR A 310 -7.40 7.43 -31.54
CA THR A 310 -8.51 7.02 -32.43
C THR A 310 -8.12 6.00 -33.48
N ASP A 311 -6.82 5.83 -33.78
CA ASP A 311 -6.33 4.79 -34.65
C ASP A 311 -6.48 3.40 -34.04
N LYS A 312 -6.25 3.29 -32.70
CA LYS A 312 -6.45 2.06 -31.93
C LYS A 312 -7.91 1.88 -31.53
N LEU A 313 -8.59 2.97 -31.17
CA LEU A 313 -9.94 2.98 -30.59
C LEU A 313 -10.87 3.91 -31.40
N PRO A 314 -11.30 3.53 -32.60
CA PRO A 314 -12.11 4.38 -33.45
C PRO A 314 -13.48 4.74 -32.83
N GLY A 315 -14.01 3.89 -31.95
CA GLY A 315 -15.23 4.15 -31.19
C GLY A 315 -15.02 5.03 -29.93
N SER A 316 -13.80 5.51 -29.69
CA SER A 316 -13.39 6.18 -28.45
C SER A 316 -13.52 5.29 -27.19
N LEU A 317 -13.21 5.82 -26.00
CA LEU A 317 -13.44 5.12 -24.73
C LEU A 317 -14.92 4.82 -24.51
N LYS A 318 -15.81 5.73 -24.95
CA LYS A 318 -17.25 5.55 -24.84
C LYS A 318 -17.72 4.34 -25.66
N GLY A 319 -17.34 4.26 -26.93
CA GLY A 319 -17.74 3.14 -27.79
C GLY A 319 -17.20 1.80 -27.30
N LEU A 320 -15.96 1.78 -26.77
CA LEU A 320 -15.39 0.58 -26.18
C LEU A 320 -16.14 0.18 -24.89
N SER A 321 -16.38 1.11 -23.96
CA SER A 321 -17.10 0.83 -22.70
C SER A 321 -18.52 0.31 -22.94
N GLU A 322 -19.25 0.88 -23.92
CA GLU A 322 -20.58 0.40 -24.32
C GLU A 322 -20.56 -1.04 -24.89
N LYS A 323 -19.49 -1.43 -25.59
CA LYS A 323 -19.32 -2.80 -26.09
C LYS A 323 -18.99 -3.77 -24.96
N VAL A 324 -18.16 -3.36 -23.99
CA VAL A 324 -17.82 -4.14 -22.79
C VAL A 324 -19.06 -4.34 -21.91
N ASP A 325 -19.86 -3.29 -21.70
CA ASP A 325 -21.11 -3.34 -20.93
C ASP A 325 -22.14 -4.31 -21.56
N LYS A 326 -22.28 -4.32 -22.89
CA LYS A 326 -23.13 -5.30 -23.61
C LYS A 326 -22.72 -6.75 -23.40
N LEU A 327 -21.49 -7.01 -23.00
CA LEU A 327 -20.99 -8.34 -22.62
C LEU A 327 -21.21 -8.64 -21.12
N GLY A 328 -21.86 -7.72 -20.37
CA GLY A 328 -22.12 -7.86 -18.94
C GLY A 328 -20.91 -7.61 -18.06
N MET A 329 -19.89 -6.92 -18.57
CA MET A 329 -18.66 -6.59 -17.84
C MET A 329 -18.55 -5.09 -17.58
N SER A 330 -17.95 -4.72 -16.49
CA SER A 330 -17.54 -3.33 -16.19
C SER A 330 -16.28 -2.96 -16.98
N PHE A 331 -16.08 -1.65 -17.20
CA PHE A 331 -14.91 -1.12 -17.89
C PHE A 331 -13.99 -0.34 -16.95
N GLY A 332 -12.67 -0.58 -17.03
CA GLY A 332 -11.62 0.10 -16.28
C GLY A 332 -10.52 0.64 -17.19
N LEU A 333 -9.73 1.57 -16.66
CA LEU A 333 -8.70 2.29 -17.41
C LEU A 333 -7.43 2.45 -16.55
N TRP A 334 -6.27 2.33 -17.20
CA TRP A 334 -4.97 2.67 -16.62
C TRP A 334 -4.62 4.14 -16.89
N VAL A 335 -3.98 4.78 -15.91
CA VAL A 335 -3.45 6.16 -15.99
C VAL A 335 -2.14 6.29 -15.23
N GLU A 336 -1.26 7.21 -15.68
CA GLU A 336 -0.01 7.59 -14.99
C GLU A 336 0.10 9.13 -14.94
N PRO A 337 -0.69 9.81 -14.09
CA PRO A 337 -0.86 11.25 -14.14
C PRO A 337 0.36 12.08 -13.75
N GLU A 338 1.26 11.51 -12.98
CA GLU A 338 2.39 12.20 -12.34
C GLU A 338 3.62 12.31 -13.25
N MET A 339 3.58 11.63 -14.41
CA MET A 339 4.72 11.51 -15.32
C MET A 339 4.46 12.24 -16.65
N ILE A 340 5.54 12.61 -17.31
CA ILE A 340 5.51 13.28 -18.60
C ILE A 340 6.66 12.77 -19.49
N SER A 341 6.36 12.49 -20.77
CA SER A 341 7.40 12.15 -21.75
C SER A 341 7.97 13.42 -22.37
N GLU A 342 9.25 13.42 -22.72
CA GLU A 342 9.88 14.48 -23.51
C GLU A 342 9.15 14.62 -24.85
N ASP A 343 8.85 13.50 -25.51
CA ASP A 343 7.99 13.45 -26.68
C ASP A 343 6.51 13.42 -26.30
N SER A 344 6.00 14.55 -25.81
CA SER A 344 4.59 14.81 -25.58
C SER A 344 4.23 16.26 -25.95
N ASP A 345 2.98 16.50 -26.31
CA ASP A 345 2.48 17.85 -26.59
C ASP A 345 2.47 18.70 -25.31
N LEU A 346 2.18 18.07 -24.17
CA LEU A 346 2.20 18.74 -22.87
C LEU A 346 3.61 19.24 -22.53
N PHE A 347 4.67 18.43 -22.72
CA PHE A 347 6.04 18.86 -22.44
C PHE A 347 6.49 19.97 -23.39
N ARG A 348 6.16 19.88 -24.67
CA ARG A 348 6.44 20.94 -25.66
C ARG A 348 5.81 22.28 -25.28
N LYS A 349 4.61 22.24 -24.70
CA LYS A 349 3.87 23.44 -24.26
C LYS A 349 4.33 23.98 -22.92
N HIS A 350 4.64 23.10 -21.98
CA HIS A 350 4.98 23.42 -20.60
C HIS A 350 6.22 22.67 -20.11
N PRO A 351 7.40 22.93 -20.69
CA PRO A 351 8.63 22.23 -20.27
C PRO A 351 9.06 22.60 -18.84
N ASP A 352 8.56 23.72 -18.28
CA ASP A 352 8.78 24.18 -16.91
C ASP A 352 7.91 23.44 -15.87
N TRP A 353 6.98 22.62 -16.29
CA TRP A 353 6.16 21.81 -15.40
C TRP A 353 6.84 20.52 -14.93
N ALA A 354 7.91 20.11 -15.57
CA ALA A 354 8.72 18.99 -15.12
C ALA A 354 9.70 19.41 -14.01
N LEU A 355 9.85 18.58 -12.99
CA LEU A 355 10.89 18.77 -11.97
C LEU A 355 12.28 18.74 -12.64
N ARG A 356 13.12 19.73 -12.35
CA ARG A 356 14.47 19.83 -12.91
C ARG A 356 15.37 20.79 -12.14
N ILE A 357 16.65 20.49 -12.13
CA ILE A 357 17.66 21.41 -11.63
C ILE A 357 17.96 22.45 -12.72
N GLN A 358 17.68 23.72 -12.44
CA GLN A 358 17.88 24.79 -13.41
C GLN A 358 19.33 24.85 -13.90
N GLY A 359 19.51 24.93 -15.22
CA GLY A 359 20.83 25.01 -15.87
C GLY A 359 21.54 23.65 -15.99
N ARG A 360 20.87 22.55 -15.68
CA ARG A 360 21.36 21.18 -15.91
C ARG A 360 20.48 20.43 -16.89
N GLU A 361 21.05 19.44 -17.55
CA GLU A 361 20.32 18.45 -18.31
C GLU A 361 19.40 17.65 -17.37
N MET A 362 18.19 17.34 -17.83
CA MET A 362 17.24 16.55 -17.08
C MET A 362 17.57 15.06 -17.20
N HIS A 363 17.40 14.33 -16.11
CA HIS A 363 17.63 12.88 -16.11
C HIS A 363 16.31 12.15 -16.36
N GLU A 364 16.27 11.38 -17.43
CA GLU A 364 15.21 10.42 -17.64
C GLU A 364 15.35 9.21 -16.71
N GLY A 365 14.21 8.69 -16.28
CA GLY A 365 14.09 7.38 -15.68
C GLY A 365 12.91 6.68 -16.34
N ARG A 366 13.10 5.47 -16.89
CA ARG A 366 12.09 4.73 -17.63
C ARG A 366 11.47 5.54 -18.79
N ASN A 367 12.31 6.29 -19.52
CA ASN A 367 11.94 7.16 -20.65
C ASN A 367 10.91 8.25 -20.31
N GLN A 368 10.92 8.75 -19.07
CA GLN A 368 9.98 9.78 -18.63
C GLN A 368 10.57 10.72 -17.58
N TYR A 369 9.96 11.91 -17.47
CA TYR A 369 10.20 12.91 -16.44
C TYR A 369 9.05 12.92 -15.43
N VAL A 370 9.24 13.64 -14.32
CA VAL A 370 8.26 13.80 -13.24
C VAL A 370 7.65 15.19 -13.32
N LEU A 371 6.33 15.30 -13.33
CA LEU A 371 5.62 16.58 -13.21
C LEU A 371 5.82 17.18 -11.82
N ASP A 372 5.92 18.49 -11.75
CA ASP A 372 5.98 19.25 -10.49
C ASP A 372 4.59 19.34 -9.84
N MET A 373 4.20 18.25 -9.15
CA MET A 373 2.93 18.19 -8.45
C MET A 373 2.84 19.19 -7.28
N GLY A 374 3.94 19.82 -6.87
CA GLY A 374 3.92 20.91 -5.88
C GLY A 374 3.33 22.23 -6.42
N ARG A 375 3.00 22.29 -7.71
CA ARG A 375 2.40 23.45 -8.39
C ARG A 375 0.88 23.31 -8.46
N ASP A 376 0.17 24.32 -8.00
CA ASP A 376 -1.30 24.34 -8.06
C ASP A 376 -1.86 24.35 -9.50
N ASP A 377 -1.16 25.00 -10.45
CA ASP A 377 -1.55 25.04 -11.86
C ASP A 377 -1.44 23.66 -12.54
N VAL A 378 -0.42 22.87 -12.20
CA VAL A 378 -0.25 21.49 -12.68
C VAL A 378 -1.37 20.59 -12.12
N VAL A 379 -1.63 20.67 -10.82
CA VAL A 379 -2.70 19.89 -10.17
C VAL A 379 -4.08 20.27 -10.72
N ALA A 380 -4.35 21.56 -10.94
CA ALA A 380 -5.61 22.02 -11.53
C ALA A 380 -5.79 21.49 -12.96
N TYR A 381 -4.76 21.62 -13.81
CA TYR A 381 -4.77 21.08 -15.18
C TYR A 381 -5.06 19.58 -15.21
N LEU A 382 -4.35 18.79 -14.40
CA LEU A 382 -4.56 17.33 -14.33
C LEU A 382 -5.94 16.98 -13.79
N THR A 383 -6.46 17.74 -12.82
CA THR A 383 -7.83 17.57 -12.31
C THR A 383 -8.85 17.75 -13.45
N ASP A 384 -8.72 18.82 -14.25
CA ASP A 384 -9.63 19.10 -15.37
C ASP A 384 -9.54 18.00 -16.46
N VAL A 385 -8.31 17.63 -16.84
CA VAL A 385 -8.07 16.59 -17.86
C VAL A 385 -8.66 15.24 -17.43
N PHE A 386 -8.36 14.79 -16.19
CA PHE A 386 -8.88 13.50 -15.74
C PHE A 386 -10.37 13.54 -15.42
N THR A 387 -10.91 14.67 -15.00
CA THR A 387 -12.36 14.82 -14.89
C THR A 387 -13.04 14.65 -16.25
N ALA A 388 -12.47 15.22 -17.32
CA ALA A 388 -12.98 15.03 -18.67
C ALA A 388 -12.82 13.57 -19.17
N VAL A 389 -11.67 12.93 -18.95
CA VAL A 389 -11.42 11.53 -19.33
C VAL A 389 -12.38 10.59 -18.62
N LEU A 390 -12.50 10.69 -17.28
CA LEU A 390 -13.35 9.81 -16.47
C LEU A 390 -14.84 10.04 -16.73
N GLY A 391 -15.23 11.26 -17.10
CA GLY A 391 -16.59 11.61 -17.50
C GLY A 391 -16.95 11.22 -18.94
N SER A 392 -15.96 10.85 -19.77
CA SER A 392 -16.17 10.58 -21.22
C SER A 392 -16.79 9.22 -21.52
N ALA A 393 -16.75 8.27 -20.59
CA ALA A 393 -17.23 6.90 -20.74
C ALA A 393 -17.72 6.35 -19.38
N ASP A 394 -18.40 5.20 -19.39
CA ASP A 394 -18.83 4.53 -18.16
C ASP A 394 -17.69 3.74 -17.50
N ILE A 395 -16.72 4.47 -16.92
CA ILE A 395 -15.54 3.92 -16.27
C ILE A 395 -15.88 3.58 -14.81
N LYS A 396 -15.61 2.33 -14.40
CA LYS A 396 -15.88 1.82 -13.03
C LYS A 396 -14.61 1.54 -12.23
N TYR A 397 -13.46 1.58 -12.89
CA TYR A 397 -12.18 1.23 -12.29
C TYR A 397 -11.04 2.05 -12.90
N ILE A 398 -10.10 2.47 -12.05
CA ILE A 398 -8.87 3.13 -12.46
C ILE A 398 -7.67 2.42 -11.83
N LYS A 399 -6.70 2.02 -12.66
CA LYS A 399 -5.35 1.64 -12.23
C LYS A 399 -4.46 2.87 -12.35
N TRP A 400 -4.09 3.45 -11.21
CA TRP A 400 -3.24 4.64 -11.13
C TRP A 400 -1.79 4.25 -10.92
N ASP A 401 -0.95 4.47 -11.89
CA ASP A 401 0.47 4.09 -11.88
C ASP A 401 1.41 5.28 -11.61
N MET A 402 2.64 4.95 -11.18
CA MET A 402 3.76 5.87 -11.03
C MET A 402 5.06 5.08 -11.19
N ASN A 403 5.69 5.14 -12.37
CA ASN A 403 6.76 4.21 -12.75
C ASN A 403 8.16 4.78 -12.60
N ARG A 404 8.32 5.90 -11.90
CA ARG A 404 9.61 6.54 -11.76
C ARG A 404 9.84 7.13 -10.37
N ASN A 405 11.07 6.97 -9.85
CA ASN A 405 11.54 7.70 -8.69
C ASN A 405 11.91 9.15 -9.05
N ILE A 406 11.82 10.07 -8.09
CA ILE A 406 12.22 11.46 -8.27
C ILE A 406 13.73 11.58 -8.10
N SER A 407 14.44 12.07 -9.14
CA SER A 407 15.91 12.32 -9.14
C SER A 407 16.23 13.82 -9.08
N ASP A 408 15.57 14.63 -9.90
CA ASP A 408 15.88 16.04 -10.08
C ASP A 408 14.90 16.90 -9.23
N ALA A 409 15.05 16.80 -7.91
CA ALA A 409 14.12 17.36 -6.94
C ALA A 409 14.19 18.89 -6.78
N ASN A 410 14.03 19.62 -7.88
CA ASN A 410 13.90 21.08 -7.87
C ASN A 410 12.70 21.52 -8.69
N SER A 411 12.02 22.57 -8.22
CA SER A 411 10.87 23.22 -8.86
C SER A 411 11.27 24.54 -9.51
N ALA A 412 10.86 24.73 -10.77
CA ALA A 412 11.04 26.03 -11.44
C ALA A 412 10.16 27.15 -10.82
N ALA A 413 9.09 26.77 -10.09
CA ALA A 413 8.17 27.70 -9.45
C ALA A 413 8.59 28.15 -8.05
N LEU A 414 9.55 27.48 -7.40
CA LEU A 414 9.98 27.79 -6.04
C LEU A 414 11.27 28.61 -6.02
N PRO A 415 11.36 29.61 -5.12
CA PRO A 415 12.60 30.35 -4.90
C PRO A 415 13.68 29.44 -4.27
N PRO A 416 14.98 29.81 -4.38
CA PRO A 416 16.10 28.99 -3.88
C PRO A 416 15.96 28.56 -2.41
N ASN A 417 15.42 29.41 -1.56
CA ASN A 417 15.27 29.15 -0.12
C ASN A 417 14.06 28.26 0.24
N ARG A 418 13.28 27.79 -0.76
CA ARG A 418 12.17 26.83 -0.60
C ARG A 418 12.38 25.53 -1.39
N GLN A 419 13.52 25.33 -2.04
CA GLN A 419 13.79 24.11 -2.80
C GLN A 419 13.82 22.83 -1.92
N GLY A 420 14.13 22.95 -0.63
CA GLY A 420 14.03 21.85 0.33
C GLY A 420 12.59 21.40 0.65
N GLU A 421 11.57 22.10 0.12
CA GLU A 421 10.15 21.75 0.29
C GLU A 421 9.62 20.83 -0.84
N VAL A 422 10.34 20.72 -1.95
CA VAL A 422 9.87 20.08 -3.21
C VAL A 422 9.31 18.68 -3.00
N MET A 423 10.04 17.81 -2.32
CA MET A 423 9.62 16.41 -2.13
C MET A 423 8.32 16.28 -1.32
N HIS A 424 8.15 17.10 -0.27
CA HIS A 424 6.93 17.07 0.51
C HIS A 424 5.77 17.75 -0.22
N ARG A 425 6.02 18.89 -0.90
CA ARG A 425 5.02 19.57 -1.74
C ARG A 425 4.51 18.68 -2.86
N TYR A 426 5.39 17.92 -3.48
CA TYR A 426 5.02 16.94 -4.50
C TYR A 426 3.94 15.98 -3.97
N ILE A 427 4.18 15.35 -2.83
CA ILE A 427 3.22 14.41 -2.24
C ILE A 427 1.90 15.09 -1.83
N LEU A 428 1.95 16.30 -1.29
CA LEU A 428 0.73 17.07 -0.98
C LEU A 428 -0.09 17.35 -2.25
N GLY A 429 0.57 17.68 -3.37
CA GLY A 429 -0.09 17.88 -4.65
C GLY A 429 -0.68 16.58 -5.24
N VAL A 430 0.02 15.46 -5.09
CA VAL A 430 -0.50 14.12 -5.46
C VAL A 430 -1.76 13.80 -4.65
N TYR A 431 -1.74 14.01 -3.33
CA TYR A 431 -2.91 13.80 -2.48
C TYR A 431 -4.09 14.72 -2.87
N LYS A 432 -3.80 15.98 -3.20
CA LYS A 432 -4.82 16.92 -3.68
C LYS A 432 -5.48 16.47 -4.97
N LEU A 433 -4.69 15.98 -5.94
CA LEU A 433 -5.22 15.42 -7.19
C LEU A 433 -6.08 14.17 -6.93
N MET A 434 -5.58 13.25 -6.11
CA MET A 434 -6.32 12.05 -5.72
C MET A 434 -7.64 12.39 -5.04
N GLU A 435 -7.62 13.31 -4.06
CA GLU A 435 -8.83 13.76 -3.35
C GLU A 435 -9.86 14.36 -4.33
N ASN A 436 -9.43 15.23 -5.24
CA ASN A 436 -10.31 15.83 -6.24
C ASN A 436 -11.02 14.77 -7.09
N LEU A 437 -10.28 13.76 -7.57
CA LEU A 437 -10.83 12.72 -8.45
C LEU A 437 -11.69 11.71 -7.69
N VAL A 438 -11.25 11.24 -6.52
CA VAL A 438 -12.02 10.29 -5.70
C VAL A 438 -13.33 10.91 -5.21
N SER A 439 -13.32 12.19 -4.82
CA SER A 439 -14.52 12.91 -4.40
C SER A 439 -15.48 13.19 -5.56
N THR A 440 -14.95 13.47 -6.76
CA THR A 440 -15.76 13.72 -7.96
C THR A 440 -16.38 12.41 -8.49
N PHE A 441 -15.66 11.28 -8.37
CA PHE A 441 -16.07 9.97 -8.89
C PHE A 441 -16.13 8.90 -7.78
N PRO A 442 -16.99 9.04 -6.77
CA PRO A 442 -17.01 8.19 -5.57
C PRO A 442 -17.39 6.73 -5.84
N ASN A 443 -17.92 6.42 -7.03
CA ASN A 443 -18.32 5.07 -7.43
C ASN A 443 -17.21 4.31 -8.18
N ILE A 444 -16.15 4.98 -8.63
CA ILE A 444 -15.00 4.35 -9.28
C ILE A 444 -14.13 3.67 -8.22
N LEU A 445 -13.73 2.43 -8.49
CA LEU A 445 -12.68 1.76 -7.71
C LEU A 445 -11.32 2.22 -8.23
N PHE A 446 -10.57 2.93 -7.39
CA PHE A 446 -9.19 3.29 -7.69
C PHE A 446 -8.23 2.25 -7.12
N GLU A 447 -7.32 1.76 -7.96
CA GLU A 447 -6.20 0.91 -7.60
C GLU A 447 -4.89 1.67 -7.72
N GLY A 448 -4.08 1.68 -6.66
CA GLY A 448 -2.73 2.22 -6.72
C GLY A 448 -1.75 1.22 -7.35
N CYS A 449 -0.90 1.71 -8.24
CA CYS A 449 0.26 1.03 -8.80
C CYS A 449 1.46 1.97 -8.74
N SER A 450 2.66 1.42 -8.68
CA SER A 450 3.89 2.22 -8.76
C SER A 450 5.04 1.32 -9.21
N GLY A 451 5.02 0.91 -10.49
CA GLY A 451 5.88 -0.16 -10.96
C GLY A 451 5.71 -1.38 -10.04
N GLY A 452 4.51 -1.93 -9.93
CA GLY A 452 4.14 -2.88 -8.90
C GLY A 452 3.72 -2.22 -7.59
N ALA A 453 4.21 -2.73 -6.45
CA ALA A 453 3.86 -2.26 -5.12
C ALA A 453 4.84 -1.21 -4.55
N GLY A 454 5.48 -0.42 -5.40
CA GLY A 454 6.48 0.57 -5.00
C GLY A 454 5.94 1.72 -4.14
N ARG A 455 4.62 1.93 -4.14
CA ARG A 455 3.92 2.93 -3.31
C ARG A 455 2.66 2.33 -2.67
N ASN A 456 2.70 1.06 -2.34
CA ASN A 456 1.65 0.42 -1.56
C ASN A 456 1.91 0.67 -0.07
N ASP A 457 1.29 1.73 0.45
CA ASP A 457 1.45 2.26 1.80
C ASP A 457 0.11 2.81 2.33
N PRO A 458 0.01 3.14 3.64
CA PRO A 458 -1.24 3.61 4.22
C PRO A 458 -1.71 4.96 3.66
N GLY A 459 -0.79 5.81 3.18
CA GLY A 459 -1.15 7.10 2.57
C GLY A 459 -1.97 6.92 1.30
N ILE A 460 -1.57 5.99 0.44
CA ILE A 460 -2.32 5.67 -0.79
C ILE A 460 -3.63 4.95 -0.47
N LEU A 461 -3.64 4.05 0.52
CA LEU A 461 -4.87 3.32 0.90
C LEU A 461 -6.01 4.23 1.34
N TYR A 462 -5.72 5.42 1.83
CA TYR A 462 -6.72 6.42 2.19
C TYR A 462 -7.56 6.87 0.98
N TYR A 463 -6.96 6.92 -0.21
CA TYR A 463 -7.60 7.31 -1.47
C TYR A 463 -7.99 6.09 -2.33
N MET A 464 -7.15 5.08 -2.33
CA MET A 464 -7.23 3.92 -3.22
C MET A 464 -7.27 2.63 -2.38
N PRO A 465 -8.47 2.10 -2.09
CA PRO A 465 -8.64 0.96 -1.16
C PRO A 465 -8.15 -0.38 -1.73
N GLN A 466 -7.44 -0.36 -2.84
CA GLN A 466 -6.80 -1.49 -3.50
C GLN A 466 -5.47 -1.06 -4.11
N ASN A 467 -4.47 -1.95 -4.10
CA ASN A 467 -3.16 -1.71 -4.70
C ASN A 467 -2.69 -2.95 -5.48
N TRP A 468 -1.99 -2.72 -6.59
CA TRP A 468 -1.29 -3.76 -7.31
C TRP A 468 -0.19 -4.36 -6.44
N GLY A 469 -0.22 -5.67 -6.23
CA GLY A 469 0.64 -6.35 -5.28
C GLY A 469 2.11 -6.42 -5.70
N SER A 470 2.36 -6.59 -7.00
CA SER A 470 3.69 -6.63 -7.64
C SER A 470 3.54 -6.84 -9.14
N ASP A 471 4.44 -6.28 -9.94
CA ASP A 471 4.60 -6.62 -11.36
C ASP A 471 5.10 -8.07 -11.56
N ASN A 472 5.57 -8.71 -10.51
CA ASN A 472 5.88 -10.13 -10.54
C ASN A 472 4.60 -10.95 -10.35
N THR A 473 4.13 -11.56 -11.42
CA THR A 473 2.92 -12.39 -11.45
C THR A 473 3.20 -13.89 -11.25
N ASP A 474 4.46 -14.28 -11.04
CA ASP A 474 4.82 -15.68 -10.72
C ASP A 474 4.22 -16.12 -9.38
N ALA A 475 3.48 -17.23 -9.39
CA ALA A 475 2.76 -17.69 -8.21
C ALA A 475 3.68 -18.03 -7.02
N VAL A 476 4.90 -18.50 -7.25
CA VAL A 476 5.84 -18.82 -6.16
C VAL A 476 6.37 -17.56 -5.52
N GLU A 477 6.76 -16.55 -6.32
CA GLU A 477 7.21 -15.26 -5.81
C GLU A 477 6.06 -14.52 -5.08
N ARG A 478 4.84 -14.60 -5.61
CA ARG A 478 3.65 -14.02 -4.96
C ARG A 478 3.37 -14.61 -3.58
N MET A 479 3.73 -15.85 -3.29
CA MET A 479 3.61 -16.39 -1.92
C MET A 479 4.44 -15.58 -0.92
N TYR A 480 5.65 -15.16 -1.28
CA TYR A 480 6.51 -14.33 -0.42
C TYR A 480 5.96 -12.91 -0.29
N ILE A 481 5.60 -12.30 -1.43
CA ILE A 481 5.10 -10.92 -1.51
C ILE A 481 3.79 -10.77 -0.74
N GLN A 482 2.82 -11.67 -0.95
CA GLN A 482 1.51 -11.62 -0.28
C GLN A 482 1.62 -11.94 1.22
N TYR A 483 2.48 -12.88 1.60
CA TYR A 483 2.74 -13.19 3.00
C TYR A 483 3.35 -12.00 3.74
N GLY A 484 4.36 -11.36 3.15
CA GLY A 484 4.99 -10.16 3.73
C GLY A 484 4.03 -8.97 3.75
N ALA A 485 3.28 -8.72 2.68
CA ALA A 485 2.25 -7.69 2.67
C ALA A 485 1.20 -7.89 3.76
N GLY A 486 0.80 -9.15 4.02
CA GLY A 486 -0.12 -9.53 5.09
C GLY A 486 0.39 -9.28 6.52
N MET A 487 1.62 -8.78 6.71
CA MET A 487 2.07 -8.33 8.04
C MET A 487 1.36 -7.06 8.50
N VAL A 488 0.97 -6.20 7.56
CA VAL A 488 0.36 -4.89 7.88
C VAL A 488 -0.87 -4.57 7.04
N TYR A 489 -0.97 -5.09 5.81
CA TYR A 489 -2.05 -4.75 4.88
C TYR A 489 -3.11 -5.85 4.80
N PRO A 490 -4.41 -5.52 4.89
CA PRO A 490 -5.48 -6.50 4.71
C PRO A 490 -5.55 -6.98 3.26
N SER A 491 -5.92 -8.25 3.07
CA SER A 491 -6.00 -8.89 1.75
C SER A 491 -6.94 -8.19 0.76
N SER A 492 -7.97 -7.50 1.24
CA SER A 492 -8.86 -6.68 0.40
C SER A 492 -8.15 -5.52 -0.32
N THR A 493 -6.93 -5.18 0.11
CA THR A 493 -6.13 -4.10 -0.47
C THR A 493 -5.02 -4.59 -1.40
N ILE A 494 -4.86 -5.91 -1.57
CA ILE A 494 -3.78 -6.51 -2.35
C ILE A 494 -4.36 -7.18 -3.59
N CYS A 495 -4.06 -6.65 -4.78
CA CYS A 495 -4.45 -7.26 -6.04
C CYS A 495 -3.44 -8.33 -6.48
N ALA A 496 -3.95 -9.48 -6.96
CA ALA A 496 -3.17 -10.60 -7.42
C ALA A 496 -3.77 -11.22 -8.68
N HIS A 497 -2.98 -11.32 -9.74
CA HIS A 497 -3.44 -11.86 -11.01
C HIS A 497 -2.84 -13.24 -11.29
N VAL A 498 -3.64 -14.06 -11.98
CA VAL A 498 -3.19 -15.26 -12.67
C VAL A 498 -2.57 -14.83 -13.99
N SER A 499 -1.32 -15.21 -14.25
CA SER A 499 -0.58 -14.90 -15.47
C SER A 499 -0.31 -16.11 -16.33
N ASP A 500 0.26 -15.91 -17.51
CA ASP A 500 0.69 -16.96 -18.44
C ASP A 500 1.92 -17.73 -17.93
N VAL A 501 2.21 -18.85 -18.56
CA VAL A 501 3.42 -19.64 -18.33
C VAL A 501 4.08 -20.04 -19.67
N PRO A 502 5.42 -20.03 -19.76
CA PRO A 502 6.40 -19.68 -18.71
C PRO A 502 6.23 -18.22 -18.27
N ASN A 503 6.29 -17.95 -16.96
CA ASN A 503 6.18 -16.58 -16.43
C ASN A 503 7.27 -15.68 -17.03
N HIS A 504 6.89 -14.49 -17.51
CA HIS A 504 7.80 -13.60 -18.22
C HIS A 504 8.90 -12.98 -17.33
N GLN A 505 8.73 -12.93 -16.01
CA GLN A 505 9.72 -12.38 -15.07
C GLN A 505 10.81 -13.41 -14.71
N VAL A 506 10.41 -14.65 -14.45
CA VAL A 506 11.31 -15.67 -13.88
C VAL A 506 11.44 -16.93 -14.75
N GLY A 507 10.70 -17.03 -15.86
CA GLY A 507 10.72 -18.20 -16.77
C GLY A 507 10.15 -19.49 -16.17
N ARG A 508 9.44 -19.40 -15.03
CA ARG A 508 8.89 -20.58 -14.33
C ARG A 508 7.57 -21.01 -14.94
N THR A 509 7.37 -22.33 -15.03
CA THR A 509 6.09 -22.94 -15.41
C THR A 509 5.47 -23.58 -14.16
N THR A 510 4.27 -23.14 -13.79
CA THR A 510 3.51 -23.65 -12.65
C THR A 510 2.11 -24.07 -13.09
N PRO A 511 1.46 -25.04 -12.42
CA PRO A 511 0.10 -25.46 -12.74
C PRO A 511 -0.91 -24.30 -12.59
N MET A 512 -1.93 -24.28 -13.44
CA MET A 512 -3.04 -23.32 -13.39
C MET A 512 -3.67 -23.29 -11.99
N LYS A 513 -3.87 -24.44 -11.37
CA LYS A 513 -4.41 -24.55 -10.02
C LYS A 513 -3.61 -23.78 -8.98
N LEU A 514 -2.26 -23.92 -8.97
CA LEU A 514 -1.42 -23.16 -8.03
C LEU A 514 -1.54 -21.66 -8.28
N ARG A 515 -1.45 -21.21 -9.54
CA ARG A 515 -1.55 -19.79 -9.91
C ARG A 515 -2.86 -19.20 -9.42
N SER A 516 -3.97 -19.89 -9.65
CA SER A 516 -5.29 -19.44 -9.22
C SER A 516 -5.47 -19.43 -7.70
N GLU A 517 -5.05 -20.49 -6.98
CA GLU A 517 -5.21 -20.55 -5.53
C GLU A 517 -4.33 -19.50 -4.81
N VAL A 518 -3.15 -19.15 -5.37
CA VAL A 518 -2.36 -18.02 -4.86
C VAL A 518 -3.08 -16.68 -5.11
N ALA A 519 -3.62 -16.45 -6.31
CA ALA A 519 -4.37 -15.26 -6.62
C ALA A 519 -5.67 -15.15 -5.78
N MET A 520 -6.37 -16.26 -5.56
CA MET A 520 -7.60 -16.33 -4.72
C MET A 520 -7.36 -15.94 -3.26
N SER A 521 -6.13 -16.02 -2.77
CA SER A 521 -5.81 -15.61 -1.40
C SER A 521 -5.62 -14.10 -1.23
N ALA A 522 -5.97 -13.32 -2.25
CA ALA A 522 -6.01 -11.87 -2.28
C ALA A 522 -7.16 -11.39 -3.19
N VAL A 523 -7.12 -10.18 -3.74
CA VAL A 523 -8.08 -9.70 -4.75
C VAL A 523 -7.70 -10.29 -6.10
N MET A 524 -8.46 -11.29 -6.54
CA MET A 524 -8.14 -12.10 -7.71
C MET A 524 -8.47 -11.40 -9.04
N GLY A 525 -7.55 -11.50 -9.98
CA GLY A 525 -7.73 -11.14 -11.38
C GLY A 525 -6.94 -12.04 -12.32
N TYR A 526 -6.98 -11.71 -13.61
CA TYR A 526 -6.28 -12.41 -14.68
C TYR A 526 -5.49 -11.41 -15.54
N GLU A 527 -4.36 -11.85 -16.10
CA GLU A 527 -3.49 -10.99 -16.91
C GLU A 527 -2.71 -11.82 -17.93
N PHE A 528 -3.42 -12.34 -18.94
CA PHE A 528 -2.84 -13.07 -20.08
C PHE A 528 -3.85 -13.19 -21.22
N ASP A 529 -3.40 -13.71 -22.38
CA ASP A 529 -4.21 -13.85 -23.59
C ASP A 529 -5.15 -15.06 -23.48
N LEU A 530 -6.41 -14.82 -23.15
CA LEU A 530 -7.45 -15.85 -23.01
C LEU A 530 -7.78 -16.57 -24.33
N SER A 531 -7.39 -16.02 -25.50
CA SER A 531 -7.65 -16.65 -26.79
C SER A 531 -6.81 -17.90 -27.06
N LYS A 532 -5.75 -18.08 -26.27
CA LYS A 532 -4.83 -19.22 -26.35
C LYS A 532 -5.24 -20.42 -25.52
N LEU A 533 -6.27 -20.28 -24.68
CA LEU A 533 -6.72 -21.33 -23.79
C LEU A 533 -7.35 -22.50 -24.52
N THR A 534 -7.05 -23.71 -24.03
CA THR A 534 -7.76 -24.94 -24.38
C THR A 534 -9.15 -24.99 -23.72
N ASP A 535 -10.04 -25.86 -24.17
CA ASP A 535 -11.36 -26.04 -23.57
C ASP A 535 -11.27 -26.52 -22.10
N ASP A 536 -10.30 -27.38 -21.78
CA ASP A 536 -10.05 -27.85 -20.41
C ASP A 536 -9.60 -26.70 -19.50
N GLU A 537 -8.68 -25.82 -19.96
CA GLU A 537 -8.27 -24.65 -19.22
C GLU A 537 -9.41 -23.63 -19.02
N CYS A 538 -10.26 -23.47 -20.03
CA CYS A 538 -11.47 -22.64 -19.91
C CYS A 538 -12.42 -23.19 -18.85
N TYR A 539 -12.62 -24.50 -18.80
CA TYR A 539 -13.42 -25.14 -17.78
C TYR A 539 -12.82 -24.91 -16.37
N ASP A 540 -11.53 -25.15 -16.23
CA ASP A 540 -10.82 -24.93 -14.95
C ASP A 540 -10.96 -23.49 -14.46
N ILE A 541 -10.74 -22.50 -15.33
CA ILE A 541 -10.90 -21.08 -14.99
C ILE A 541 -12.33 -20.76 -14.56
N SER A 542 -13.34 -21.28 -15.27
CA SER A 542 -14.74 -21.06 -14.90
C SER A 542 -15.06 -21.62 -13.49
N GLU A 543 -14.54 -22.82 -13.16
CA GLU A 543 -14.72 -23.40 -11.82
C GLU A 543 -13.96 -22.60 -10.74
N GLN A 544 -12.76 -22.14 -11.03
CA GLN A 544 -11.97 -21.26 -10.14
C GLN A 544 -12.69 -19.94 -9.86
N ILE A 545 -13.29 -19.31 -10.85
CA ILE A 545 -14.09 -18.10 -10.71
C ILE A 545 -15.32 -18.36 -9.82
N LYS A 546 -16.02 -19.49 -10.01
CA LYS A 546 -17.13 -19.88 -9.15
C LYS A 546 -16.69 -20.12 -7.70
N GLN A 547 -15.54 -20.76 -7.50
CA GLN A 547 -14.95 -20.95 -6.19
C GLN A 547 -14.62 -19.61 -5.54
N TYR A 548 -13.91 -18.74 -6.24
CA TYR A 548 -13.55 -17.43 -5.69
C TYR A 548 -14.79 -16.60 -5.34
N LYS A 549 -15.84 -16.60 -6.15
CA LYS A 549 -17.11 -15.91 -5.84
C LYS A 549 -17.74 -16.40 -4.52
N ARG A 550 -17.55 -17.67 -4.13
CA ARG A 550 -18.03 -18.17 -2.84
C ARG A 550 -17.17 -17.70 -1.66
N ILE A 551 -15.84 -17.63 -1.85
CA ILE A 551 -14.90 -17.38 -0.76
C ILE A 551 -14.44 -15.92 -0.65
N ARG A 552 -14.57 -15.10 -1.69
CA ARG A 552 -13.97 -13.74 -1.77
C ARG A 552 -14.35 -12.80 -0.63
N SER A 553 -15.55 -12.94 -0.07
CA SER A 553 -15.97 -12.14 1.08
C SER A 553 -15.16 -12.50 2.34
N ILE A 554 -14.87 -13.79 2.52
CA ILE A 554 -14.07 -14.28 3.65
C ILE A 554 -12.60 -13.83 3.47
N VAL A 555 -12.07 -13.96 2.26
CA VAL A 555 -10.71 -13.51 1.93
C VAL A 555 -10.55 -12.00 2.12
N CYS A 556 -11.51 -11.20 1.62
CA CYS A 556 -11.42 -9.73 1.70
C CYS A 556 -11.63 -9.20 3.13
N PHE A 557 -12.51 -9.79 3.92
CA PHE A 557 -12.98 -9.19 5.18
C PHE A 557 -12.72 -10.04 6.41
N GLY A 558 -12.32 -11.30 6.26
CA GLY A 558 -11.95 -12.19 7.36
C GLY A 558 -10.60 -11.81 8.02
N ASP A 559 -10.40 -12.34 9.20
CA ASP A 559 -9.14 -12.22 9.92
C ASP A 559 -8.09 -13.19 9.34
N LEU A 560 -6.91 -12.67 9.02
CA LEU A 560 -5.78 -13.45 8.51
C LEU A 560 -5.05 -14.17 9.66
N TYR A 561 -4.82 -15.45 9.48
CA TYR A 561 -3.95 -16.27 10.33
C TYR A 561 -2.87 -16.93 9.46
N ARG A 562 -1.62 -16.61 9.71
CA ARG A 562 -0.46 -17.24 9.06
C ARG A 562 -0.17 -18.58 9.74
N LEU A 563 -0.02 -19.65 8.96
CA LEU A 563 0.15 -21.00 9.46
C LEU A 563 1.54 -21.56 9.16
N ILE A 564 2.06 -21.36 7.95
CA ILE A 564 3.39 -21.78 7.53
C ILE A 564 4.08 -20.61 6.82
N ASN A 565 5.24 -20.22 7.33
CA ASN A 565 6.05 -19.13 6.78
C ASN A 565 6.79 -19.58 5.51
N PRO A 566 6.54 -18.98 4.33
CA PRO A 566 7.23 -19.34 3.09
C PRO A 566 8.73 -19.04 3.08
N PHE A 567 9.22 -18.11 3.90
CA PHE A 567 10.64 -17.75 3.98
C PHE A 567 11.48 -18.84 4.68
N GLU A 568 10.86 -19.62 5.55
CA GLU A 568 11.52 -20.63 6.38
C GLU A 568 11.23 -22.08 5.94
N ASN A 569 10.20 -22.27 5.11
CA ASN A 569 9.69 -23.59 4.78
C ASN A 569 9.62 -23.85 3.26
N ARG A 570 9.60 -25.11 2.87
CA ARG A 570 9.34 -25.55 1.49
C ARG A 570 7.88 -25.43 1.07
N SER A 571 7.01 -25.12 2.00
CA SER A 571 5.59 -24.88 1.80
C SER A 571 5.19 -23.54 2.40
N ALA A 572 4.01 -23.06 2.03
CA ALA A 572 3.40 -21.88 2.62
C ALA A 572 1.94 -22.20 2.97
N SER A 573 1.40 -21.54 3.99
CA SER A 573 -0.02 -21.67 4.34
C SER A 573 -0.49 -20.50 5.16
N TRP A 574 -1.70 -20.05 4.86
CA TRP A 574 -2.46 -19.09 5.67
C TRP A 574 -3.95 -19.32 5.49
N MET A 575 -4.73 -18.73 6.37
CA MET A 575 -6.17 -18.86 6.36
C MET A 575 -6.86 -17.55 6.72
N TYR A 576 -8.10 -17.44 6.29
CA TYR A 576 -9.00 -16.35 6.63
C TYR A 576 -10.20 -16.91 7.39
N VAL A 577 -10.58 -16.24 8.47
CA VAL A 577 -11.73 -16.62 9.30
C VAL A 577 -12.71 -15.46 9.36
N SER A 578 -13.99 -15.72 9.09
CA SER A 578 -15.04 -14.71 9.21
C SER A 578 -15.16 -14.18 10.66
N GLU A 579 -15.60 -12.95 10.82
CA GLU A 579 -15.70 -12.28 12.14
C GLU A 579 -16.58 -13.08 13.13
N ASP A 580 -17.67 -13.68 12.64
CA ASP A 580 -18.58 -14.54 13.43
C ASP A 580 -18.04 -15.97 13.63
N LYS A 581 -16.89 -16.29 13.05
CA LYS A 581 -16.25 -17.61 13.09
C LYS A 581 -17.14 -18.74 12.55
N THR A 582 -18.06 -18.44 11.64
CA THR A 582 -18.92 -19.45 11.00
C THR A 582 -18.29 -20.03 9.75
N LYS A 583 -17.37 -19.29 9.11
CA LYS A 583 -16.72 -19.68 7.87
C LYS A 583 -15.22 -19.41 7.92
N ALA A 584 -14.44 -20.26 7.23
CA ALA A 584 -13.05 -20.03 7.01
C ALA A 584 -12.58 -20.59 5.66
N VAL A 585 -11.49 -20.08 5.17
CA VAL A 585 -10.80 -20.60 3.97
C VAL A 585 -9.33 -20.79 4.30
N VAL A 586 -8.79 -21.96 4.01
CA VAL A 586 -7.39 -22.32 4.27
C VAL A 586 -6.70 -22.56 2.94
N PHE A 587 -5.57 -21.91 2.72
CA PHE A 587 -4.70 -22.14 1.56
C PHE A 587 -3.41 -22.82 2.00
N TYR A 588 -3.04 -23.88 1.28
CA TYR A 588 -1.78 -24.58 1.44
C TYR A 588 -1.08 -24.72 0.09
N TYR A 589 0.20 -24.41 0.07
CA TYR A 589 1.04 -24.43 -1.13
C TYR A 589 2.30 -25.25 -0.88
N ASN A 590 2.53 -26.27 -1.70
CA ASN A 590 3.76 -27.05 -1.71
C ASN A 590 4.70 -26.50 -2.80
N LYS A 591 5.70 -25.72 -2.42
CA LYS A 591 6.64 -25.13 -3.38
C LYS A 591 7.58 -26.20 -3.97
N LEU A 592 8.11 -27.08 -3.12
CA LEU A 592 9.05 -28.13 -3.51
C LEU A 592 8.68 -29.42 -2.80
N ALA A 593 8.51 -30.48 -3.56
CA ALA A 593 8.30 -31.83 -3.05
C ALA A 593 9.55 -32.35 -2.31
N LYS A 594 9.33 -33.23 -1.37
CA LYS A 594 10.39 -33.91 -0.61
C LYS A 594 10.17 -35.41 -0.72
N PRO A 595 11.17 -36.18 -1.19
CA PRO A 595 11.04 -37.61 -1.24
C PRO A 595 10.91 -38.18 0.18
N ASN A 596 10.08 -39.21 0.35
CA ASN A 596 9.83 -39.86 1.63
C ASN A 596 9.47 -38.88 2.74
N SER A 597 8.47 -38.01 2.47
CA SER A 597 8.03 -37.03 3.42
C SER A 597 7.26 -37.66 4.60
N GLU A 598 7.40 -37.08 5.77
CA GLU A 598 6.62 -37.43 6.96
C GLU A 598 5.13 -37.10 6.78
N ILE A 599 4.27 -37.84 7.49
CA ILE A 599 2.85 -37.48 7.62
C ILE A 599 2.76 -36.15 8.36
N ARG A 600 2.23 -35.12 7.69
CA ARG A 600 2.12 -33.78 8.22
C ARG A 600 0.68 -33.42 8.52
N ARG A 601 0.51 -32.55 9.51
CA ARG A 601 -0.77 -31.96 9.88
C ARG A 601 -0.67 -30.45 9.89
N LEU A 602 -1.69 -29.80 9.35
CA LEU A 602 -1.84 -28.35 9.36
C LEU A 602 -2.79 -27.99 10.49
N LYS A 603 -2.25 -27.46 11.59
CA LYS A 603 -3.07 -26.90 12.69
C LYS A 603 -3.66 -25.58 12.25
N LEU A 604 -4.96 -25.44 12.39
CA LEU A 604 -5.70 -24.23 12.05
C LEU A 604 -5.71 -23.24 13.23
N LYS A 605 -6.13 -22.01 12.96
CA LYS A 605 -6.19 -20.93 13.96
C LYS A 605 -7.49 -20.14 13.86
N GLY A 606 -7.85 -19.43 14.91
CA GLY A 606 -8.94 -18.46 14.91
C GLY A 606 -10.36 -19.01 14.90
N LEU A 607 -10.54 -20.32 14.82
CA LEU A 607 -11.86 -20.97 14.90
C LEU A 607 -12.43 -20.92 16.33
N ASP A 608 -13.71 -21.19 16.46
CA ASP A 608 -14.35 -21.36 17.76
C ASP A 608 -14.21 -22.82 18.23
N GLU A 609 -13.64 -23.05 19.39
CA GLU A 609 -13.41 -24.39 19.94
C GLU A 609 -14.70 -25.20 20.15
N GLY A 610 -15.78 -24.51 20.49
CA GLY A 610 -17.07 -25.12 20.79
C GLY A 610 -17.94 -25.45 19.58
N LYS A 611 -17.61 -24.87 18.42
CA LYS A 611 -18.36 -25.10 17.18
C LYS A 611 -17.91 -26.39 16.48
N THR A 612 -18.83 -27.00 15.74
CA THR A 612 -18.53 -28.09 14.79
C THR A 612 -18.48 -27.54 13.38
N TYR A 613 -17.46 -27.90 12.63
CA TYR A 613 -17.23 -27.45 11.25
C TYR A 613 -17.24 -28.62 10.29
N ILE A 614 -17.67 -28.36 9.07
CA ILE A 614 -17.61 -29.29 7.93
C ILE A 614 -16.41 -28.90 7.06
N VAL A 615 -15.54 -29.88 6.81
CA VAL A 615 -14.37 -29.78 5.91
C VAL A 615 -14.33 -31.03 5.05
N ASP A 616 -14.37 -30.91 3.72
CA ASP A 616 -14.42 -32.06 2.80
C ASP A 616 -15.50 -33.11 3.16
N ASN A 617 -16.71 -32.63 3.46
CA ASN A 617 -17.86 -33.46 3.90
C ASN A 617 -17.64 -34.25 5.20
N LYS A 618 -16.63 -33.91 6.01
CA LYS A 618 -16.36 -34.51 7.32
C LYS A 618 -16.56 -33.49 8.43
N GLU A 619 -17.02 -33.95 9.56
CA GLU A 619 -17.27 -33.12 10.75
C GLU A 619 -16.04 -33.11 11.66
N TYR A 620 -15.67 -31.92 12.12
CA TYR A 620 -14.58 -31.70 13.08
C TYR A 620 -15.02 -30.65 14.10
N THR A 621 -14.66 -30.78 15.36
CA THR A 621 -14.77 -29.66 16.29
C THR A 621 -13.69 -28.64 16.00
N GLY A 622 -13.95 -27.35 16.29
CA GLY A 622 -12.92 -26.30 16.15
C GLY A 622 -11.68 -26.63 17.00
N ARG A 623 -11.88 -27.19 18.20
CA ARG A 623 -10.77 -27.69 19.04
C ARG A 623 -9.92 -28.76 18.32
N THR A 624 -10.53 -29.69 17.60
CA THR A 624 -9.80 -30.72 16.84
C THR A 624 -9.01 -30.08 15.70
N LEU A 625 -9.61 -29.15 14.95
CA LEU A 625 -8.94 -28.47 13.85
C LEU A 625 -7.75 -27.60 14.33
N MET A 626 -7.87 -26.96 15.48
CA MET A 626 -6.79 -26.10 16.00
C MET A 626 -5.69 -26.87 16.71
N ASN A 627 -6.01 -27.94 17.45
CA ASN A 627 -4.99 -28.66 18.24
C ASN A 627 -4.38 -29.87 17.49
N PHE A 628 -5.18 -30.54 16.64
CA PHE A 628 -4.75 -31.71 15.90
C PHE A 628 -4.51 -31.42 14.41
N GLY A 629 -5.36 -30.59 13.80
CA GLY A 629 -5.20 -30.11 12.44
C GLY A 629 -5.74 -31.06 11.36
N LEU A 630 -5.67 -30.57 10.11
CA LEU A 630 -5.98 -31.32 8.90
C LEU A 630 -4.77 -32.13 8.45
N TYR A 631 -5.01 -33.32 7.92
CA TYR A 631 -3.98 -34.07 7.23
C TYR A 631 -3.59 -33.35 5.94
N LEU A 632 -2.28 -33.13 5.77
CA LEU A 632 -1.76 -32.66 4.51
C LEU A 632 -1.58 -33.85 3.56
N PRO A 633 -2.02 -33.74 2.30
CA PRO A 633 -1.77 -34.75 1.29
C PRO A 633 -0.27 -34.99 1.11
N GLU A 634 0.11 -36.19 0.75
CA GLU A 634 1.44 -36.44 0.20
C GLU A 634 1.48 -35.87 -1.21
N TYR A 635 2.26 -34.79 -1.40
CA TYR A 635 2.49 -34.24 -2.72
C TYR A 635 3.77 -34.85 -3.31
N GLU A 636 3.61 -35.54 -4.41
CA GLU A 636 4.72 -36.15 -5.14
C GLU A 636 5.45 -35.18 -6.06
N LYS A 637 4.82 -34.03 -6.35
CA LYS A 637 5.32 -33.05 -7.32
C LYS A 637 5.49 -31.66 -6.68
N ASP A 638 6.39 -30.90 -7.32
CA ASP A 638 6.51 -29.48 -7.02
C ASP A 638 5.26 -28.71 -7.45
N PHE A 639 5.02 -27.56 -6.82
CA PHE A 639 3.98 -26.61 -7.19
C PHE A 639 2.55 -27.13 -7.07
N GLU A 640 2.30 -28.03 -6.12
CA GLU A 640 0.94 -28.47 -5.80
C GLU A 640 0.32 -27.61 -4.71
N SER A 641 -1.00 -27.48 -4.76
CA SER A 641 -1.73 -26.62 -3.82
C SER A 641 -3.10 -27.16 -3.48
N ARG A 642 -3.66 -26.66 -2.38
CA ARG A 642 -5.02 -26.96 -1.97
C ARG A 642 -5.65 -25.80 -1.20
N ALA A 643 -6.90 -25.52 -1.53
CA ALA A 643 -7.78 -24.64 -0.75
C ALA A 643 -8.87 -25.49 -0.09
N TRP A 644 -9.13 -25.26 1.22
CA TRP A 644 -10.25 -25.84 1.94
C TRP A 644 -11.26 -24.75 2.30
N GLU A 645 -12.50 -24.97 1.95
CA GLU A 645 -13.64 -24.21 2.44
C GLU A 645 -14.15 -24.85 3.73
N ILE A 646 -14.32 -24.08 4.78
CA ILE A 646 -14.73 -24.56 6.10
C ILE A 646 -16.00 -23.81 6.49
N GLU A 647 -17.05 -24.54 6.86
CA GLU A 647 -18.31 -23.97 7.28
C GLU A 647 -18.80 -24.60 8.59
N GLU A 648 -19.39 -23.78 9.46
CA GLU A 648 -20.04 -24.26 10.68
C GLU A 648 -21.20 -25.20 10.30
N LYS A 649 -21.28 -26.35 10.97
CA LYS A 649 -22.42 -27.23 10.87
C LYS A 649 -23.61 -26.57 11.52
N LYS A 650 -24.66 -26.31 10.74
CA LYS A 650 -25.96 -25.80 11.22
C LYS A 650 -26.73 -26.85 11.97
#